data_cda7b12db4ee9e1d830528aa7790a09d
#
_entry.id   cda7b12db4ee9e1d830528aa7790a09d
#
_cell.length_a   1.000
_cell.length_b   1.000
_cell.length_c   1.000
_cell.angle_alpha   90.00
_cell.angle_beta   90.00
_cell.angle_gamma   90.00
#
_symmetry.space_group_name_H-M   'P 1'
#
loop_
_entity.id
_entity.type
_entity.pdbx_description
1 polymer ?
#
loop_
_entity_poly.entity_id
_entity_poly.type
_entity_poly.pdbx_seq_one_letter_code
_entity_poly.pdbx_strand_id
1 'polypeptide(L)'
;MYPGIPLPPELIIQLGSLSPIQLAWLSGYCWSQCQQPATQAFLGQPGGTPTHPAALAAGAVAQTAVATGTAPAATRRITILSASQTGNARRVASQLADSLKKAGLQPRLTGAADFKSKTLPSEDILLLVSSTQGEGEPPEEALPLHKFLFGKKAPKLDTLHFAVLGLGDSSYPKFCQAGRDFDARLAELGAHRLHDRGDCDLDFQATATAWIDAITPVLKKLCGDNAGPASAGVQPSAGNSPGTTGAFPGAFPGAFPLPGAPGALNTAGNLGSFAQPADAAVATAEAPAAQVWTREQPFTASLSVRQKITSRNAEKDVEHIEIDLSDSGIQYQPGDALGVWPVNAPDLVSEILSLHRLKGDETVQLADGTSTDIRHALTHHVDITQNTPSFVQAYAAHSGKRELQEIVENAEALDVYLASTPPVGVFAEHPHPLAAQELLKLFRPQAPRLYSIASSQDDVGDEVHLTVGVVQFRHHGQHYTGAASGYLGHLLEEGDGVRVFVEPNPHFRLPADGDTSIIMIGAGTGIAPFRAFMQQREAQGDTGRNWLIFGNQRFTDDFLYQAEWLQYRKSGLLTRADLAWSRQGKEKVYVQHRLAQAGADVWQWLQEGAHLYVCGDANRMARDVERALKEIVMTHGGMSEDDADDYLNDLREDRRYQRDVY
;
A
#
# COMPACT_ATOMS: atom_id res chain seq x y z
N MET A 1 -11.52 -28.73 28.43
CA MET A 1 -11.09 -30.12 28.13
C MET A 1 -11.79 -30.51 26.84
N TYR A 2 -11.07 -30.52 25.74
CA TYR A 2 -11.59 -31.00 24.46
C TYR A 2 -11.60 -32.53 24.49
N PRO A 3 -12.61 -33.20 23.90
CA PRO A 3 -12.59 -34.63 23.71
C PRO A 3 -11.56 -34.92 22.59
N GLY A 4 -10.31 -35.18 23.00
CA GLY A 4 -9.26 -35.57 22.08
C GLY A 4 -9.58 -36.87 21.36
N ILE A 5 -9.24 -36.97 20.09
CA ILE A 5 -9.17 -38.24 19.38
C ILE A 5 -8.26 -39.15 20.23
N PRO A 6 -8.71 -40.30 20.70
CA PRO A 6 -7.92 -41.17 21.57
C PRO A 6 -6.76 -41.74 20.76
N LEU A 7 -5.57 -41.23 20.98
CA LEU A 7 -4.35 -41.83 20.45
C LEU A 7 -4.05 -43.11 21.26
N PRO A 8 -3.57 -44.17 20.62
CA PRO A 8 -3.12 -45.37 21.31
C PRO A 8 -2.07 -45.04 22.39
N PRO A 9 -2.15 -45.62 23.60
CA PRO A 9 -1.22 -45.30 24.69
C PRO A 9 0.26 -45.47 24.33
N GLU A 10 0.58 -46.41 23.45
CA GLU A 10 1.92 -46.66 22.95
C GLU A 10 2.45 -45.49 22.09
N LEU A 11 1.58 -44.84 21.33
CA LEU A 11 1.91 -43.66 20.49
C LEU A 11 2.14 -42.42 21.38
N ILE A 12 1.40 -42.27 22.47
CA ILE A 12 1.59 -41.17 23.42
C ILE A 12 2.97 -41.28 24.12
N ILE A 13 3.39 -42.49 24.47
CA ILE A 13 4.71 -42.76 25.05
C ILE A 13 5.82 -42.45 24.02
N GLN A 14 5.65 -42.85 22.77
CA GLN A 14 6.60 -42.55 21.70
C GLN A 14 6.70 -41.06 21.43
N LEU A 15 5.59 -40.35 21.36
CA LEU A 15 5.57 -38.89 21.19
C LEU A 15 6.23 -38.16 22.35
N GLY A 16 6.05 -38.66 23.61
CA GLY A 16 6.69 -38.09 24.79
C GLY A 16 8.21 -38.25 24.86
N SER A 17 8.78 -39.15 24.06
CA SER A 17 10.23 -39.34 23.92
C SER A 17 10.89 -38.48 22.84
N LEU A 18 10.12 -37.80 22.05
CA LEU A 18 10.62 -36.94 20.96
C LEU A 18 11.04 -35.57 21.46
N SER A 19 12.14 -35.06 20.91
CA SER A 19 12.55 -33.67 21.15
C SER A 19 11.55 -32.70 20.53
N PRO A 20 11.49 -31.42 21.00
CA PRO A 20 10.63 -30.39 20.39
C PRO A 20 10.80 -30.24 18.87
N ILE A 21 12.02 -30.43 18.37
CA ILE A 21 12.34 -30.39 16.93
C ILE A 21 11.69 -31.58 16.20
N GLN A 22 11.74 -32.77 16.78
CA GLN A 22 11.13 -33.98 16.19
C GLN A 22 9.60 -33.91 16.22
N LEU A 23 9.02 -33.31 17.28
CA LEU A 23 7.57 -33.06 17.35
C LEU A 23 7.12 -32.03 16.30
N ALA A 24 7.90 -30.97 16.10
CA ALA A 24 7.63 -29.99 15.04
C ALA A 24 7.73 -30.61 13.65
N TRP A 25 8.74 -31.46 13.42
CA TRP A 25 8.89 -32.20 12.16
C TRP A 25 7.72 -33.16 11.91
N LEU A 26 7.32 -33.91 12.93
CA LEU A 26 6.20 -34.86 12.84
C LEU A 26 4.87 -34.13 12.56
N SER A 27 4.66 -32.99 13.19
CA SER A 27 3.51 -32.11 12.92
C SER A 27 3.47 -31.67 11.46
N GLY A 28 4.61 -31.24 10.88
CA GLY A 28 4.74 -30.86 9.48
C GLY A 28 4.54 -32.04 8.52
N TYR A 29 5.05 -33.21 8.88
CA TYR A 29 4.85 -34.42 8.10
C TYR A 29 3.37 -34.86 8.10
N CYS A 30 2.72 -34.88 9.24
CA CYS A 30 1.28 -35.16 9.33
C CYS A 30 0.45 -34.12 8.53
N TRP A 31 0.81 -32.85 8.58
CA TRP A 31 0.20 -31.79 7.77
C TRP A 31 0.32 -32.08 6.27
N SER A 32 1.50 -32.47 5.80
CA SER A 32 1.73 -32.79 4.37
C SER A 32 0.92 -34.01 3.91
N GLN A 33 0.71 -34.99 4.77
CA GLN A 33 -0.11 -36.17 4.47
C GLN A 33 -1.61 -35.86 4.45
N CYS A 34 -2.08 -34.92 5.27
CA CYS A 34 -3.47 -34.47 5.25
C CYS A 34 -3.84 -33.68 3.99
N GLN A 35 -2.86 -33.23 3.21
CA GLN A 35 -3.07 -32.48 1.95
C GLN A 35 -3.09 -33.37 0.69
N GLN A 36 -2.89 -34.68 0.80
CA GLN A 36 -3.05 -35.56 -0.34
C GLN A 36 -4.54 -35.79 -0.63
N PRO A 37 -5.04 -35.54 -1.85
CA PRO A 37 -6.42 -35.80 -2.18
C PRO A 37 -6.73 -37.30 -2.04
N ALA A 38 -7.69 -37.62 -1.21
CA ALA A 38 -8.21 -38.96 -1.08
C ALA A 38 -8.93 -39.35 -2.38
N THR A 39 -8.26 -40.05 -3.26
CA THR A 39 -8.86 -40.78 -4.37
C THR A 39 -9.66 -41.95 -3.79
N GLN A 40 -10.95 -41.74 -3.55
CA GLN A 40 -11.88 -42.88 -3.44
C GLN A 40 -13.16 -42.62 -4.19
N ALA A 41 -13.38 -43.50 -5.15
CA ALA A 41 -14.55 -43.62 -5.96
C ALA A 41 -15.83 -43.84 -5.17
N PHE A 42 -16.90 -43.13 -5.57
CA PHE A 42 -18.24 -43.66 -5.46
C PHE A 42 -19.00 -43.38 -6.75
N LEU A 43 -19.38 -44.48 -7.41
CA LEU A 43 -20.19 -44.55 -8.59
C LEU A 43 -21.65 -44.20 -8.25
N GLY A 44 -22.31 -43.49 -9.13
CA GLY A 44 -23.77 -43.31 -9.09
C GLY A 44 -24.26 -42.22 -10.03
N GLN A 45 -24.60 -42.63 -11.27
CA GLN A 45 -25.40 -41.84 -12.24
C GLN A 45 -26.90 -42.02 -12.01
N PRO A 46 -27.84 -41.40 -12.81
CA PRO A 46 -27.81 -40.13 -13.56
C PRO A 46 -29.17 -39.36 -13.48
N GLY A 47 -29.24 -38.22 -14.11
CA GLY A 47 -30.47 -37.77 -14.72
C GLY A 47 -31.03 -36.43 -14.31
N GLY A 48 -31.18 -35.52 -15.29
CA GLY A 48 -32.14 -34.46 -15.20
C GLY A 48 -31.67 -33.09 -15.71
N THR A 49 -31.77 -32.87 -17.02
CA THR A 49 -31.90 -31.53 -17.60
C THR A 49 -33.22 -30.86 -17.25
N PRO A 50 -33.28 -29.56 -17.07
CA PRO A 50 -34.29 -28.79 -17.79
C PRO A 50 -33.76 -27.51 -18.47
N THR A 51 -34.06 -27.47 -19.69
CA THR A 51 -34.47 -26.43 -20.65
C THR A 51 -34.66 -24.98 -20.15
N HIS A 52 -34.06 -24.09 -20.94
CA HIS A 52 -34.40 -22.65 -21.07
C HIS A 52 -35.87 -22.38 -21.34
N PRO A 53 -36.37 -21.14 -21.05
CA PRO A 53 -36.93 -20.39 -22.17
C PRO A 53 -36.42 -18.97 -22.33
N ALA A 54 -36.25 -18.63 -23.59
CA ALA A 54 -36.11 -17.28 -24.10
C ALA A 54 -37.46 -16.57 -24.18
N ALA A 55 -37.47 -15.25 -23.99
CA ALA A 55 -38.51 -14.34 -24.53
C ALA A 55 -37.91 -12.92 -24.57
N LEU A 56 -37.56 -12.43 -25.70
CA LEU A 56 -38.28 -11.57 -26.64
C LEU A 56 -38.45 -10.10 -26.21
N ALA A 57 -37.85 -9.29 -27.04
CA ALA A 57 -37.81 -7.84 -27.10
C ALA A 57 -39.18 -7.21 -27.40
N ALA A 58 -39.39 -5.98 -26.97
CA ALA A 58 -40.28 -5.04 -27.64
C ALA A 58 -39.70 -3.62 -27.52
N GLY A 59 -39.44 -3.03 -28.67
CA GLY A 59 -38.97 -1.65 -28.83
C GLY A 59 -40.09 -0.64 -28.64
N ALA A 60 -39.74 0.55 -28.21
CA ALA A 60 -40.55 1.75 -28.34
C ALA A 60 -39.69 2.86 -28.94
N VAL A 61 -40.07 3.26 -30.14
CA VAL A 61 -39.58 4.41 -30.88
C VAL A 61 -40.24 5.67 -30.29
N ALA A 62 -39.48 6.61 -29.79
CA ALA A 62 -39.98 7.95 -29.49
C ALA A 62 -39.28 8.99 -30.40
N GLN A 63 -40.11 9.73 -31.06
CA GLN A 63 -39.77 10.73 -32.05
C GLN A 63 -39.08 11.96 -31.46
N THR A 64 -38.12 12.43 -32.21
CA THR A 64 -37.37 13.66 -32.02
C THR A 64 -38.24 14.89 -32.21
N ALA A 65 -38.21 15.78 -31.23
CA ALA A 65 -38.56 17.21 -31.42
C ALA A 65 -37.24 17.99 -31.49
N VAL A 66 -36.98 18.61 -32.62
CA VAL A 66 -35.88 19.51 -32.86
C VAL A 66 -36.18 20.84 -32.13
N ALA A 67 -35.51 21.10 -31.04
CA ALA A 67 -35.45 22.45 -30.47
C ALA A 67 -34.07 23.02 -30.81
N THR A 68 -34.03 23.98 -31.71
CA THR A 68 -32.87 24.85 -31.96
C THR A 68 -32.71 25.81 -30.79
N GLY A 69 -31.97 25.34 -29.78
CA GLY A 69 -31.46 26.18 -28.70
C GLY A 69 -29.94 26.15 -28.79
N THR A 70 -29.33 27.30 -28.94
CA THR A 70 -27.88 27.50 -28.82
C THR A 70 -27.41 26.90 -27.49
N ALA A 71 -26.69 25.77 -27.58
CA ALA A 71 -26.09 25.12 -26.42
C ALA A 71 -25.08 26.09 -25.76
N PRO A 72 -25.07 26.25 -24.42
CA PRO A 72 -24.00 26.95 -23.76
C PRO A 72 -22.68 26.25 -24.06
N ALA A 73 -21.63 27.02 -24.37
CA ALA A 73 -20.29 26.52 -24.62
C ALA A 73 -19.90 25.54 -23.52
N ALA A 74 -19.67 24.27 -23.89
CA ALA A 74 -19.33 23.23 -22.93
C ALA A 74 -18.01 23.58 -22.25
N THR A 75 -18.02 23.79 -20.95
CA THR A 75 -16.83 23.98 -20.14
C THR A 75 -16.01 22.70 -20.20
N ARG A 76 -14.76 22.75 -20.69
CA ARG A 76 -13.87 21.58 -20.78
C ARG A 76 -13.66 20.99 -19.39
N ARG A 77 -13.78 19.67 -19.26
CA ARG A 77 -13.54 18.96 -18.00
C ARG A 77 -12.05 18.78 -17.79
N ILE A 78 -11.58 19.12 -16.59
CA ILE A 78 -10.19 18.90 -16.16
C ILE A 78 -10.19 17.72 -15.21
N THR A 79 -9.56 16.62 -15.59
CA THR A 79 -9.37 15.44 -14.74
C THR A 79 -7.91 15.34 -14.34
N ILE A 80 -7.67 15.34 -13.03
CA ILE A 80 -6.37 15.09 -12.42
C ILE A 80 -6.36 13.65 -11.93
N LEU A 81 -5.44 12.84 -12.46
CA LEU A 81 -5.20 11.47 -11.99
C LEU A 81 -3.94 11.44 -11.13
N SER A 82 -4.05 10.91 -9.92
CA SER A 82 -2.89 10.58 -9.09
C SER A 82 -2.59 9.09 -9.18
N ALA A 83 -1.34 8.74 -9.44
CA ALA A 83 -0.83 7.38 -9.45
C ALA A 83 0.36 7.32 -8.46
N SER A 84 0.12 6.80 -7.25
CA SER A 84 1.06 6.93 -6.13
C SER A 84 1.30 5.61 -5.41
N GLN A 85 2.56 5.22 -5.23
CA GLN A 85 2.92 4.06 -4.41
C GLN A 85 3.00 4.40 -2.93
N THR A 86 3.57 5.57 -2.59
CA THR A 86 3.90 6.00 -1.22
C THR A 86 3.22 7.31 -0.83
N GLY A 87 2.11 7.67 -1.47
CA GLY A 87 1.35 8.88 -1.19
C GLY A 87 1.91 10.18 -1.78
N ASN A 88 3.18 10.23 -2.23
CA ASN A 88 3.81 11.46 -2.73
C ASN A 88 3.09 12.05 -3.96
N ALA A 89 2.80 11.23 -4.98
CA ALA A 89 2.10 11.69 -6.19
C ALA A 89 0.68 12.16 -5.84
N ARG A 90 0.00 11.52 -4.88
CA ARG A 90 -1.32 11.94 -4.40
C ARG A 90 -1.27 13.33 -3.74
N ARG A 91 -0.23 13.61 -2.92
CA ARG A 91 -0.03 14.94 -2.33
C ARG A 91 0.19 16.02 -3.38
N VAL A 92 1.04 15.76 -4.37
CA VAL A 92 1.29 16.70 -5.47
C VAL A 92 0.03 16.93 -6.32
N ALA A 93 -0.74 15.88 -6.61
CA ALA A 93 -2.01 16.00 -7.33
C ALA A 93 -3.03 16.84 -6.55
N SER A 94 -3.07 16.74 -5.22
CA SER A 94 -3.91 17.59 -4.36
C SER A 94 -3.45 19.04 -4.41
N GLN A 95 -2.15 19.32 -4.35
CA GLN A 95 -1.59 20.67 -4.49
C GLN A 95 -1.94 21.28 -5.86
N LEU A 96 -1.85 20.50 -6.94
CA LEU A 96 -2.27 20.90 -8.28
C LEU A 96 -3.76 21.24 -8.31
N ALA A 97 -4.62 20.38 -7.75
CA ALA A 97 -6.05 20.63 -7.69
C ALA A 97 -6.38 21.92 -6.94
N ASP A 98 -5.73 22.18 -5.81
CA ASP A 98 -5.95 23.38 -5.02
C ASP A 98 -5.42 24.64 -5.72
N SER A 99 -4.29 24.56 -6.42
CA SER A 99 -3.79 25.66 -7.24
C SER A 99 -4.76 26.03 -8.36
N LEU A 100 -5.30 25.02 -9.06
CA LEU A 100 -6.29 25.21 -10.12
C LEU A 100 -7.60 25.80 -9.59
N LYS A 101 -8.09 25.35 -8.42
CA LYS A 101 -9.28 25.93 -7.76
C LYS A 101 -9.05 27.40 -7.40
N LYS A 102 -7.89 27.74 -6.80
CA LYS A 102 -7.50 29.14 -6.53
C LYS A 102 -7.42 29.97 -7.82
N ALA A 103 -7.09 29.35 -8.92
CA ALA A 103 -7.05 29.96 -10.24
C ALA A 103 -8.45 30.12 -10.89
N GLY A 104 -9.54 29.68 -10.23
CA GLY A 104 -10.93 29.75 -10.72
C GLY A 104 -11.35 28.60 -11.63
N LEU A 105 -10.54 27.54 -11.74
CA LEU A 105 -10.85 26.32 -12.47
C LEU A 105 -11.50 25.27 -11.55
N GLN A 106 -12.23 24.31 -12.15
CA GLN A 106 -12.91 23.25 -11.40
C GLN A 106 -12.37 21.89 -11.81
N PRO A 107 -11.18 21.48 -11.30
CA PRO A 107 -10.64 20.16 -11.60
C PRO A 107 -11.37 19.07 -10.82
N ARG A 108 -11.52 17.89 -11.45
CA ARG A 108 -11.89 16.65 -10.78
C ARG A 108 -10.60 15.92 -10.43
N LEU A 109 -10.33 15.72 -9.14
CA LEU A 109 -9.22 14.89 -8.65
C LEU A 109 -9.71 13.47 -8.38
N THR A 110 -9.01 12.47 -8.89
CA THR A 110 -9.30 11.06 -8.65
C THR A 110 -8.01 10.23 -8.64
N GLY A 111 -7.99 9.12 -7.88
CA GLY A 111 -6.91 8.14 -7.95
C GLY A 111 -6.98 7.33 -9.25
N ALA A 112 -5.84 6.85 -9.72
CA ALA A 112 -5.79 6.03 -10.94
C ALA A 112 -6.58 4.73 -10.79
N ALA A 113 -6.64 4.14 -9.59
CA ALA A 113 -7.45 2.95 -9.30
C ALA A 113 -8.97 3.18 -9.36
N ASP A 114 -9.43 4.42 -9.13
CA ASP A 114 -10.84 4.79 -9.19
C ASP A 114 -11.27 5.27 -10.59
N PHE A 115 -10.31 5.38 -11.49
CA PHE A 115 -10.52 5.85 -12.84
C PHE A 115 -10.76 4.67 -13.79
N LYS A 116 -11.94 4.61 -14.40
CA LYS A 116 -12.23 3.59 -15.40
C LYS A 116 -11.51 3.90 -16.70
N SER A 117 -10.47 3.15 -17.01
CA SER A 117 -9.59 3.37 -18.16
C SER A 117 -10.36 3.47 -19.50
N LYS A 118 -11.44 2.71 -19.65
CA LYS A 118 -12.33 2.73 -20.82
C LYS A 118 -13.04 4.07 -21.05
N THR A 119 -13.09 4.97 -20.03
CA THR A 119 -13.70 6.31 -20.16
C THR A 119 -12.72 7.38 -20.66
N LEU A 120 -11.43 7.09 -20.73
CA LEU A 120 -10.38 8.04 -21.14
C LEU A 120 -10.66 8.77 -22.47
N PRO A 121 -11.17 8.13 -23.54
CA PRO A 121 -11.48 8.83 -24.79
C PRO A 121 -12.56 9.91 -24.66
N SER A 122 -13.32 9.92 -23.57
CA SER A 122 -14.36 10.93 -23.30
C SER A 122 -13.88 12.10 -22.44
N GLU A 123 -12.62 12.08 -21.98
CA GLU A 123 -12.04 13.19 -21.20
C GLU A 123 -11.54 14.29 -22.13
N ASP A 124 -11.66 15.56 -21.69
CA ASP A 124 -11.21 16.71 -22.46
C ASP A 124 -9.76 17.08 -22.12
N ILE A 125 -9.42 17.09 -20.81
CA ILE A 125 -8.09 17.41 -20.29
C ILE A 125 -7.71 16.40 -19.21
N LEU A 126 -6.56 15.75 -19.38
CA LEU A 126 -5.97 14.83 -18.44
C LEU A 126 -4.66 15.40 -17.88
N LEU A 127 -4.58 15.55 -16.56
CA LEU A 127 -3.34 15.86 -15.85
C LEU A 127 -2.94 14.64 -15.02
N LEU A 128 -1.87 13.97 -15.39
CA LEU A 128 -1.42 12.75 -14.73
C LEU A 128 -0.20 13.04 -13.86
N VAL A 129 -0.33 12.76 -12.56
CA VAL A 129 0.80 12.80 -11.60
C VAL A 129 1.11 11.36 -11.21
N SER A 130 2.26 10.83 -11.65
CA SER A 130 2.59 9.42 -11.48
C SER A 130 3.96 9.22 -10.83
N SER A 131 4.03 8.42 -9.76
CA SER A 131 5.31 7.91 -9.26
C SER A 131 5.80 6.74 -10.12
N THR A 132 7.06 6.38 -9.91
CA THR A 132 7.70 5.21 -10.54
C THR A 132 8.09 4.24 -9.46
N GLN A 133 7.89 2.94 -9.68
CA GLN A 133 8.29 1.87 -8.77
C GLN A 133 9.11 0.80 -9.47
N GLY A 134 9.72 -0.08 -8.67
CA GLY A 134 10.44 -1.26 -9.15
C GLY A 134 11.47 -0.93 -10.23
N GLU A 135 11.41 -1.65 -11.32
CA GLU A 135 12.26 -1.49 -12.51
C GLU A 135 11.67 -0.50 -13.52
N GLY A 136 11.05 0.59 -13.05
CA GLY A 136 10.48 1.63 -13.89
C GLY A 136 8.99 1.48 -14.17
N GLU A 137 8.32 0.57 -13.49
CA GLU A 137 6.88 0.34 -13.64
C GLU A 137 6.05 1.48 -13.03
N PRO A 138 4.80 1.69 -13.51
CA PRO A 138 3.86 2.56 -12.84
C PRO A 138 3.40 1.96 -11.50
N PRO A 139 2.89 2.78 -10.56
CA PRO A 139 2.27 2.29 -9.35
C PRO A 139 1.15 1.29 -9.62
N GLU A 140 0.90 0.39 -8.68
CA GLU A 140 -0.13 -0.65 -8.81
C GLU A 140 -1.50 -0.08 -9.19
N GLU A 141 -1.88 1.05 -8.61
CA GLU A 141 -3.15 1.71 -8.92
C GLU A 141 -3.26 2.23 -10.35
N ALA A 142 -2.14 2.40 -11.06
CA ALA A 142 -2.12 2.84 -12.46
C ALA A 142 -1.94 1.70 -13.48
N LEU A 143 -1.74 0.47 -13.01
CA LEU A 143 -1.56 -0.68 -13.91
C LEU A 143 -2.73 -0.91 -14.87
N PRO A 144 -4.02 -0.79 -14.47
CA PRO A 144 -5.13 -0.91 -15.41
C PRO A 144 -5.06 0.14 -16.52
N LEU A 145 -4.79 1.39 -16.18
CA LEU A 145 -4.62 2.47 -17.16
C LEU A 145 -3.42 2.23 -18.07
N HIS A 146 -2.30 1.81 -17.52
CA HIS A 146 -1.10 1.50 -18.29
C HIS A 146 -1.37 0.37 -19.29
N LYS A 147 -1.91 -0.77 -18.83
CA LYS A 147 -2.25 -1.90 -19.72
C LYS A 147 -3.27 -1.52 -20.79
N PHE A 148 -4.25 -0.69 -20.47
CA PHE A 148 -5.23 -0.18 -21.43
C PHE A 148 -4.56 0.65 -22.53
N LEU A 149 -3.65 1.56 -22.16
CA LEU A 149 -2.95 2.42 -23.11
C LEU A 149 -1.93 1.67 -23.97
N PHE A 150 -1.24 0.67 -23.42
CA PHE A 150 -0.21 -0.09 -24.12
C PHE A 150 -0.76 -1.37 -24.80
N GLY A 151 -2.02 -1.71 -24.54
CA GLY A 151 -2.68 -2.87 -25.16
C GLY A 151 -2.96 -2.67 -26.67
N LYS A 152 -3.21 -3.76 -27.37
CA LYS A 152 -3.54 -3.76 -28.82
C LYS A 152 -4.84 -3.03 -29.14
N LYS A 153 -5.75 -2.92 -28.17
CA LYS A 153 -7.06 -2.26 -28.28
C LYS A 153 -7.02 -0.78 -27.84
N ALA A 154 -5.84 -0.18 -27.64
CA ALA A 154 -5.70 1.21 -27.22
C ALA A 154 -6.44 2.16 -28.19
N PRO A 155 -7.25 3.10 -27.66
CA PRO A 155 -8.04 4.00 -28.48
C PRO A 155 -7.18 5.12 -29.06
N LYS A 156 -7.66 5.76 -30.14
CA LYS A 156 -7.15 7.07 -30.56
C LYS A 156 -7.65 8.14 -29.62
N LEU A 157 -6.79 9.11 -29.30
CA LEU A 157 -7.04 10.17 -28.32
C LEU A 157 -6.92 11.58 -28.93
N ASP A 158 -7.28 11.73 -30.21
CA ASP A 158 -7.08 12.96 -31.00
C ASP A 158 -7.76 14.21 -30.41
N THR A 159 -8.72 14.05 -29.49
CA THR A 159 -9.43 15.15 -28.81
C THR A 159 -8.92 15.43 -27.40
N LEU A 160 -8.13 14.53 -26.82
CA LEU A 160 -7.62 14.64 -25.47
C LEU A 160 -6.44 15.62 -25.39
N HIS A 161 -6.48 16.53 -24.42
CA HIS A 161 -5.33 17.34 -24.05
C HIS A 161 -4.71 16.77 -22.78
N PHE A 162 -3.38 16.75 -22.68
CA PHE A 162 -2.74 16.14 -21.51
C PHE A 162 -1.46 16.83 -21.07
N ALA A 163 -1.09 16.62 -19.80
CA ALA A 163 0.25 16.87 -19.29
C ALA A 163 0.58 15.84 -18.20
N VAL A 164 1.87 15.51 -18.06
CA VAL A 164 2.36 14.49 -17.12
C VAL A 164 3.41 15.09 -16.20
N LEU A 165 3.31 14.76 -14.90
CA LEU A 165 4.33 15.01 -13.91
C LEU A 165 4.77 13.66 -13.32
N GLY A 166 6.03 13.28 -13.56
CA GLY A 166 6.65 12.07 -13.04
C GLY A 166 7.36 12.34 -11.72
N LEU A 167 7.21 11.41 -10.77
CA LEU A 167 8.00 11.36 -9.54
C LEU A 167 8.84 10.09 -9.55
N GLY A 168 10.08 10.20 -9.13
CA GLY A 168 11.01 9.08 -9.08
C GLY A 168 12.14 9.32 -8.09
N ASP A 169 13.15 8.51 -8.21
CA ASP A 169 14.40 8.61 -7.48
C ASP A 169 15.55 8.48 -8.49
N SER A 170 16.31 9.55 -8.67
CA SER A 170 17.39 9.61 -9.66
C SER A 170 18.56 8.66 -9.36
N SER A 171 18.57 7.99 -8.21
CA SER A 171 19.53 6.92 -7.94
C SER A 171 19.24 5.61 -8.67
N TYR A 172 18.06 5.49 -9.24
CA TYR A 172 17.69 4.32 -10.03
C TYR A 172 17.84 4.61 -11.52
N PRO A 173 18.36 3.66 -12.32
CA PRO A 173 18.59 3.86 -13.76
C PRO A 173 17.34 4.29 -14.52
N LYS A 174 16.15 3.86 -14.05
CA LYS A 174 14.86 4.16 -14.67
C LYS A 174 14.10 5.28 -13.95
N PHE A 175 14.81 6.36 -13.65
CA PHE A 175 14.26 7.57 -13.03
C PHE A 175 13.05 8.12 -13.80
N CYS A 176 11.92 8.28 -13.12
CA CYS A 176 10.63 8.77 -13.66
C CYS A 176 10.14 8.02 -14.91
N GLN A 177 10.51 6.73 -15.07
CA GLN A 177 10.21 5.97 -16.29
C GLN A 177 8.70 5.84 -16.53
N ALA A 178 7.90 5.58 -15.51
CA ALA A 178 6.45 5.50 -15.63
C ALA A 178 5.85 6.79 -16.22
N GLY A 179 6.29 7.95 -15.73
CA GLY A 179 5.89 9.26 -16.26
C GLY A 179 6.28 9.44 -17.73
N ARG A 180 7.50 8.98 -18.09
CA ARG A 180 7.99 9.01 -19.49
C ARG A 180 7.15 8.14 -20.41
N ASP A 181 6.83 6.95 -19.96
CA ASP A 181 6.04 5.99 -20.74
C ASP A 181 4.62 6.51 -20.98
N PHE A 182 3.97 7.02 -19.94
CA PHE A 182 2.64 7.63 -20.08
C PHE A 182 2.66 8.84 -21.03
N ASP A 183 3.62 9.74 -20.88
CA ASP A 183 3.74 10.94 -21.71
C ASP A 183 3.97 10.61 -23.18
N ALA A 184 4.89 9.68 -23.46
CA ALA A 184 5.17 9.23 -24.82
C ALA A 184 3.95 8.52 -25.43
N ARG A 185 3.32 7.62 -24.66
CA ARG A 185 2.21 6.81 -25.17
C ARG A 185 0.95 7.62 -25.46
N LEU A 186 0.61 8.58 -24.60
CA LEU A 186 -0.52 9.49 -24.84
C LEU A 186 -0.31 10.30 -26.13
N ALA A 187 0.91 10.80 -26.36
CA ALA A 187 1.25 11.50 -27.61
C ALA A 187 1.17 10.58 -28.84
N GLU A 188 1.67 9.33 -28.76
CA GLU A 188 1.56 8.34 -29.83
C GLU A 188 0.11 8.01 -30.21
N LEU A 189 -0.80 8.01 -29.24
CA LEU A 189 -2.22 7.78 -29.44
C LEU A 189 -2.98 9.01 -29.99
N GLY A 190 -2.28 10.13 -30.26
CA GLY A 190 -2.81 11.34 -30.87
C GLY A 190 -3.20 12.44 -29.89
N ALA A 191 -3.01 12.25 -28.58
CA ALA A 191 -3.36 13.28 -27.60
C ALA A 191 -2.45 14.51 -27.67
N HIS A 192 -2.99 15.69 -27.36
CA HIS A 192 -2.31 16.98 -27.46
C HIS A 192 -1.61 17.34 -26.14
N ARG A 193 -0.27 17.38 -26.13
CA ARG A 193 0.50 17.78 -24.96
C ARG A 193 0.33 19.28 -24.69
N LEU A 194 -0.08 19.63 -23.46
CA LEU A 194 -0.28 21.01 -23.00
C LEU A 194 0.98 21.67 -22.47
N HIS A 195 1.84 20.88 -21.87
CA HIS A 195 3.08 21.32 -21.23
C HIS A 195 4.10 20.18 -21.25
N ASP A 196 5.38 20.53 -21.26
CA ASP A 196 6.45 19.55 -21.18
C ASP A 196 6.33 18.75 -19.87
N ARG A 197 6.68 17.46 -19.92
CA ARG A 197 6.69 16.59 -18.76
C ARG A 197 7.66 17.13 -17.70
N GLY A 198 7.24 17.16 -16.44
CA GLY A 198 8.12 17.36 -15.31
C GLY A 198 8.63 16.03 -14.77
N ASP A 199 9.93 15.93 -14.43
CA ASP A 199 10.53 14.79 -13.75
C ASP A 199 11.03 15.27 -12.39
N CYS A 200 10.42 14.78 -11.29
CA CYS A 200 10.70 15.15 -9.91
C CYS A 200 11.53 14.06 -9.21
N ASP A 201 12.60 14.44 -8.53
CA ASP A 201 13.39 13.56 -7.67
C ASP A 201 12.81 13.48 -6.24
N LEU A 202 13.53 12.91 -5.29
CA LEU A 202 13.11 12.76 -3.89
C LEU A 202 12.70 14.08 -3.23
N ASP A 203 13.37 15.18 -3.54
CA ASP A 203 13.05 16.55 -3.11
C ASP A 203 12.05 17.25 -4.07
N PHE A 204 11.03 16.54 -4.46
CA PHE A 204 10.09 16.89 -5.53
C PHE A 204 9.38 18.24 -5.38
N GLN A 205 9.34 18.83 -4.17
CA GLN A 205 8.47 19.96 -3.86
C GLN A 205 8.74 21.19 -4.73
N ALA A 206 10.00 21.57 -4.93
CA ALA A 206 10.37 22.73 -5.74
C ALA A 206 10.02 22.53 -7.22
N THR A 207 10.37 21.37 -7.78
CA THR A 207 10.10 21.02 -9.17
C THR A 207 8.61 20.90 -9.44
N ALA A 208 7.86 20.25 -8.53
CA ALA A 208 6.42 20.12 -8.64
C ALA A 208 5.71 21.48 -8.59
N THR A 209 6.13 22.38 -7.67
CA THR A 209 5.58 23.74 -7.59
C THR A 209 5.82 24.53 -8.86
N ALA A 210 7.06 24.53 -9.38
CA ALA A 210 7.39 25.21 -10.63
C ALA A 210 6.57 24.69 -11.81
N TRP A 211 6.36 23.37 -11.93
CA TRP A 211 5.55 22.78 -12.97
C TRP A 211 4.07 23.17 -12.84
N ILE A 212 3.51 23.18 -11.61
CA ILE A 212 2.13 23.60 -11.33
C ILE A 212 1.92 25.07 -11.72
N ASP A 213 2.88 25.94 -11.38
CA ASP A 213 2.83 27.36 -11.72
C ASP A 213 2.91 27.61 -13.23
N ALA A 214 3.66 26.76 -13.95
CA ALA A 214 3.79 26.85 -15.40
C ALA A 214 2.54 26.37 -16.14
N ILE A 215 1.89 25.29 -15.72
CA ILE A 215 0.72 24.72 -16.41
C ILE A 215 -0.58 25.50 -16.09
N THR A 216 -0.71 26.10 -14.93
CA THR A 216 -1.92 26.81 -14.51
C THR A 216 -2.37 27.89 -15.49
N PRO A 217 -1.51 28.81 -15.99
CA PRO A 217 -1.93 29.79 -17.00
C PRO A 217 -2.30 29.19 -18.34
N VAL A 218 -1.69 28.06 -18.75
CA VAL A 218 -2.03 27.33 -19.99
C VAL A 218 -3.46 26.82 -19.91
N LEU A 219 -3.82 26.20 -18.77
CA LEU A 219 -5.17 25.70 -18.51
C LEU A 219 -6.20 26.83 -18.44
N LYS A 220 -5.87 27.97 -17.80
CA LYS A 220 -6.73 29.14 -17.79
C LYS A 220 -7.05 29.65 -19.19
N LYS A 221 -6.05 29.76 -20.04
CA LYS A 221 -6.23 30.17 -21.43
C LYS A 221 -7.09 29.16 -22.19
N LEU A 222 -6.79 27.87 -22.06
CA LEU A 222 -7.51 26.81 -22.76
C LEU A 222 -8.99 26.70 -22.37
N CYS A 223 -9.31 26.96 -21.10
CA CYS A 223 -10.67 26.93 -20.54
C CYS A 223 -11.36 28.30 -20.57
N GLY A 224 -10.60 29.40 -20.65
CA GLY A 224 -11.11 30.77 -20.60
C GLY A 224 -11.49 31.38 -21.96
N ASP A 225 -10.92 30.87 -23.06
CA ASP A 225 -11.23 31.38 -24.41
C ASP A 225 -12.69 31.09 -24.86
N ASN A 226 -13.49 30.38 -24.04
CA ASN A 226 -14.92 30.14 -24.21
C ASN A 226 -15.84 30.94 -23.26
N ALA A 227 -15.30 31.80 -22.41
CA ALA A 227 -16.09 32.73 -21.61
C ALA A 227 -16.34 34.02 -22.44
N GLY A 228 -17.45 34.06 -23.12
CA GLY A 228 -17.97 35.34 -23.67
C GLY A 228 -18.15 36.36 -22.53
N PRO A 229 -18.19 37.67 -22.80
CA PRO A 229 -18.10 38.70 -21.79
C PRO A 229 -19.21 38.58 -20.75
N ALA A 230 -18.79 38.52 -19.48
CA ALA A 230 -19.69 38.51 -18.33
C ALA A 230 -20.63 39.72 -18.39
N SER A 231 -21.92 39.46 -18.55
CA SER A 231 -22.95 40.46 -18.38
C SER A 231 -22.96 40.89 -16.92
N ALA A 232 -22.70 42.20 -16.74
CA ALA A 232 -22.72 42.87 -15.47
C ALA A 232 -24.10 42.74 -14.78
N GLY A 233 -24.04 42.54 -13.51
CA GLY A 233 -24.98 42.58 -12.44
C GLY A 233 -26.45 42.93 -12.69
N VAL A 234 -27.30 42.05 -12.19
CA VAL A 234 -28.61 42.40 -11.69
C VAL A 234 -28.74 41.86 -10.28
N GLN A 235 -28.79 42.81 -9.32
CA GLN A 235 -29.18 42.52 -7.94
C GLN A 235 -30.65 42.11 -7.90
N PRO A 236 -31.07 41.14 -7.12
CA PRO A 236 -32.50 40.95 -6.83
C PRO A 236 -32.91 41.87 -5.67
N SER A 237 -33.82 42.77 -6.02
CA SER A 237 -34.56 43.60 -5.04
C SER A 237 -35.53 42.74 -4.23
N ALA A 238 -35.64 43.07 -2.94
CA ALA A 238 -36.60 42.51 -2.00
C ALA A 238 -38.05 42.85 -2.42
N GLY A 239 -38.94 41.86 -2.35
CA GLY A 239 -40.38 42.07 -2.57
C GLY A 239 -41.19 41.08 -1.75
N ASN A 240 -41.99 41.65 -0.86
CA ASN A 240 -42.89 41.11 0.16
C ASN A 240 -43.77 39.91 -0.22
N SER A 241 -44.07 39.14 0.84
CA SER A 241 -45.14 38.15 0.97
C SER A 241 -46.56 38.71 0.72
N PRO A 242 -47.60 37.93 0.51
CA PRO A 242 -48.30 37.36 1.67
C PRO A 242 -48.87 35.92 1.46
N GLY A 243 -49.13 35.30 2.59
CA GLY A 243 -49.57 33.94 2.82
C GLY A 243 -50.94 33.57 2.34
N THR A 244 -51.19 32.26 2.39
CA THR A 244 -52.48 31.65 2.72
C THR A 244 -52.32 30.23 3.26
N THR A 245 -53.07 30.00 4.30
CA THR A 245 -53.39 28.84 5.11
C THR A 245 -53.99 27.66 4.31
N GLY A 246 -53.72 26.45 4.75
CA GLY A 246 -54.43 25.24 4.34
C GLY A 246 -54.08 24.01 5.18
N ALA A 247 -54.96 23.64 6.04
CA ALA A 247 -54.84 22.61 7.08
C ALA A 247 -55.11 21.20 6.61
N PHE A 248 -54.44 20.21 7.20
CA PHE A 248 -54.77 18.88 7.72
C PHE A 248 -55.89 18.00 7.03
N PRO A 249 -56.05 16.68 7.26
CA PRO A 249 -55.59 15.83 8.38
C PRO A 249 -55.24 14.36 8.04
N GLY A 250 -54.77 13.59 9.03
CA GLY A 250 -54.87 12.13 8.97
C GLY A 250 -53.93 11.38 9.93
N ALA A 251 -54.44 11.10 11.11
CA ALA A 251 -53.83 10.30 12.15
C ALA A 251 -54.28 8.83 12.08
N PHE A 252 -53.51 7.92 12.67
CA PHE A 252 -53.85 6.92 13.71
C PHE A 252 -53.20 5.55 13.50
N PRO A 253 -53.19 4.66 14.52
CA PRO A 253 -52.24 4.50 15.63
C PRO A 253 -51.80 3.02 15.79
N GLY A 254 -50.94 2.71 16.78
CA GLY A 254 -50.75 1.32 17.18
C GLY A 254 -49.60 1.09 18.15
N ALA A 255 -49.85 1.32 19.41
CA ALA A 255 -49.04 0.82 20.53
C ALA A 255 -49.57 -0.51 21.01
N PHE A 256 -48.69 -1.45 21.41
CA PHE A 256 -49.00 -2.49 22.42
C PHE A 256 -47.69 -2.92 23.15
N PRO A 257 -47.79 -3.50 24.36
CA PRO A 257 -46.96 -3.13 25.49
C PRO A 257 -46.03 -4.23 26.03
N LEU A 258 -45.12 -3.82 26.93
CA LEU A 258 -44.28 -4.69 27.77
C LEU A 258 -45.06 -5.36 28.91
N PRO A 259 -44.52 -6.46 29.51
CA PRO A 259 -44.53 -6.65 30.95
C PRO A 259 -43.14 -7.08 31.44
N GLY A 260 -42.64 -6.87 32.65
CA GLY A 260 -43.14 -6.42 33.91
C GLY A 260 -41.97 -6.56 34.91
N ALA A 261 -41.89 -5.66 35.86
CA ALA A 261 -40.99 -5.71 37.01
C ALA A 261 -41.66 -6.46 38.19
N PRO A 262 -40.91 -6.84 39.25
CA PRO A 262 -41.17 -6.16 40.53
C PRO A 262 -39.88 -5.95 41.37
N GLY A 263 -39.81 -5.02 42.21
CA GLY A 263 -40.24 -4.79 43.54
C GLY A 263 -39.56 -3.62 44.21
N ALA A 264 -40.36 -2.85 44.87
CA ALA A 264 -40.09 -1.64 45.62
C ALA A 264 -39.53 -1.87 47.02
N LEU A 265 -38.88 -0.85 47.58
CA LEU A 265 -39.16 -0.44 48.98
C LEU A 265 -38.79 1.04 49.20
N ASN A 266 -39.77 1.72 49.78
CA ASN A 266 -39.86 3.11 50.21
C ASN A 266 -38.90 3.48 51.31
N THR A 267 -38.45 4.77 51.33
CA THR A 267 -38.67 5.62 52.52
C THR A 267 -38.65 7.09 52.16
N ALA A 268 -39.64 7.76 52.68
CA ALA A 268 -39.93 9.19 52.51
C ALA A 268 -39.04 10.11 53.38
N GLY A 269 -38.88 11.38 52.92
CA GLY A 269 -38.27 12.40 53.76
C GLY A 269 -38.09 13.76 53.08
N ASN A 270 -39.12 14.52 53.06
CA ASN A 270 -39.25 15.95 53.37
C ASN A 270 -38.69 17.07 52.46
N LEU A 271 -39.59 17.93 52.16
CA LEU A 271 -39.65 19.25 51.58
C LEU A 271 -38.49 20.26 51.85
N GLY A 272 -38.09 20.93 50.82
CA GLY A 272 -37.29 22.15 50.90
C GLY A 272 -37.29 22.90 49.55
N SER A 273 -38.22 23.83 49.41
CA SER A 273 -38.30 24.84 48.35
C SER A 273 -37.08 25.77 48.41
N PHE A 274 -36.35 25.91 47.29
CA PHE A 274 -35.58 27.15 47.01
C PHE A 274 -35.38 27.36 45.49
N ALA A 275 -35.61 28.56 45.11
CA ALA A 275 -35.41 29.36 43.93
C ALA A 275 -34.49 28.83 42.80
N GLN A 276 -34.95 29.02 41.55
CA GLN A 276 -34.13 29.06 40.35
C GLN A 276 -33.11 30.20 40.42
N PRO A 277 -31.89 29.97 39.94
CA PRO A 277 -31.11 31.00 39.29
C PRO A 277 -30.95 30.73 37.78
N ALA A 278 -30.85 31.82 37.09
CA ALA A 278 -30.80 32.03 35.67
C ALA A 278 -29.79 31.22 34.88
N ASP A 279 -30.10 31.08 33.59
CA ASP A 279 -29.29 30.68 32.47
C ASP A 279 -27.76 30.78 32.66
N ALA A 280 -27.10 29.65 32.85
CA ALA A 280 -25.71 29.49 32.54
C ALA A 280 -25.64 28.72 31.19
N ALA A 281 -25.27 29.44 30.14
CA ALA A 281 -24.88 28.87 28.87
C ALA A 281 -23.77 27.80 29.14
N VAL A 282 -24.12 26.56 29.01
CA VAL A 282 -23.12 25.48 28.94
C VAL A 282 -22.38 25.70 27.63
N ALA A 283 -21.19 26.29 27.73
CA ALA A 283 -20.22 26.23 26.66
C ALA A 283 -19.92 24.75 26.43
N THR A 284 -20.44 24.20 25.35
CA THR A 284 -19.95 22.92 24.79
C THR A 284 -18.49 23.19 24.46
N ALA A 285 -17.59 22.70 25.30
CA ALA A 285 -16.18 22.58 24.95
C ALA A 285 -16.16 21.69 23.70
N GLU A 286 -15.79 22.28 22.55
CA GLU A 286 -15.40 21.51 21.38
C GLU A 286 -14.31 20.54 21.86
N ALA A 287 -14.55 19.24 21.64
CA ALA A 287 -13.52 18.23 21.84
C ALA A 287 -12.28 18.69 21.04
N PRO A 288 -11.08 18.65 21.61
CA PRO A 288 -9.88 19.02 20.88
C PRO A 288 -9.85 18.21 19.58
N ALA A 289 -9.66 18.90 18.45
CA ALA A 289 -9.53 18.25 17.16
C ALA A 289 -8.45 17.16 17.30
N ALA A 290 -8.80 15.92 16.96
CA ALA A 290 -7.88 14.79 17.06
C ALA A 290 -6.59 15.17 16.32
N GLN A 291 -5.45 15.06 17.00
CA GLN A 291 -4.15 15.36 16.41
C GLN A 291 -3.88 14.34 15.30
N VAL A 292 -3.66 14.82 14.08
CA VAL A 292 -3.36 13.97 12.94
C VAL A 292 -1.84 13.84 12.84
N TRP A 293 -1.36 12.62 13.03
CA TRP A 293 0.06 12.27 12.90
C TRP A 293 0.38 12.01 11.44
N THR A 294 1.43 12.66 10.94
CA THR A 294 1.82 12.60 9.53
C THR A 294 3.30 12.25 9.40
N ARG A 295 3.72 12.02 8.16
CA ARG A 295 5.14 11.84 7.84
C ARG A 295 6.02 12.99 8.35
N GLU A 296 5.53 14.23 8.27
CA GLU A 296 6.23 15.43 8.69
C GLU A 296 6.14 15.65 10.21
N GLN A 297 5.08 15.14 10.84
CA GLN A 297 4.82 15.20 12.27
C GLN A 297 4.48 13.81 12.80
N PRO A 298 5.45 12.90 12.90
CA PRO A 298 5.23 11.54 13.37
C PRO A 298 4.94 11.49 14.86
N PHE A 299 4.19 10.49 15.29
CA PHE A 299 4.04 10.15 16.70
C PHE A 299 5.30 9.44 17.19
N THR A 300 5.72 9.72 18.43
CA THR A 300 6.77 8.94 19.08
C THR A 300 6.09 7.85 19.92
N ALA A 301 6.03 6.68 19.35
CA ALA A 301 5.52 5.44 19.94
C ALA A 301 6.61 4.74 20.76
N SER A 302 6.26 3.65 21.47
CA SER A 302 7.20 2.82 22.19
C SER A 302 7.26 1.41 21.61
N LEU A 303 8.45 0.82 21.49
CA LEU A 303 8.60 -0.59 21.17
C LEU A 303 8.14 -1.45 22.35
N SER A 304 7.10 -2.27 22.17
CA SER A 304 6.59 -3.19 23.20
C SER A 304 7.30 -4.55 23.13
N VAL A 305 7.41 -5.13 21.93
CA VAL A 305 7.99 -6.47 21.74
C VAL A 305 8.84 -6.49 20.47
N ARG A 306 9.99 -7.15 20.58
CA ARG A 306 10.81 -7.58 19.45
C ARG A 306 11.11 -9.07 19.56
N GLN A 307 10.67 -9.84 18.60
CA GLN A 307 10.86 -11.28 18.61
C GLN A 307 11.30 -11.82 17.24
N LYS A 308 12.42 -12.52 17.20
CA LYS A 308 12.83 -13.25 16.01
C LYS A 308 11.87 -14.40 15.72
N ILE A 309 11.28 -14.42 14.54
CA ILE A 309 10.31 -15.42 14.09
C ILE A 309 10.82 -16.36 13.01
N THR A 310 12.10 -16.26 12.68
CA THR A 310 12.85 -17.25 11.88
C THR A 310 13.74 -18.08 12.78
N SER A 311 14.11 -19.31 12.36
CA SER A 311 15.02 -20.15 13.14
C SER A 311 16.42 -19.54 13.22
N ARG A 312 17.24 -20.03 14.15
CA ARG A 312 18.65 -19.61 14.27
C ARG A 312 19.50 -19.93 13.03
N ASN A 313 19.08 -20.91 12.25
CA ASN A 313 19.77 -21.38 11.04
C ASN A 313 19.18 -20.78 9.76
N ALA A 314 18.15 -19.96 9.85
CA ALA A 314 17.56 -19.29 8.71
C ALA A 314 18.57 -18.34 8.07
N GLU A 315 18.59 -18.29 6.75
CA GLU A 315 19.42 -17.34 6.02
C GLU A 315 18.87 -15.91 6.12
N LYS A 316 17.55 -15.80 6.31
CA LYS A 316 16.87 -14.52 6.52
C LYS A 316 16.64 -14.30 8.01
N ASP A 317 16.87 -13.09 8.44
CA ASP A 317 16.53 -12.60 9.74
C ASP A 317 15.21 -11.86 9.67
N VAL A 318 14.17 -12.40 10.29
CA VAL A 318 12.83 -11.80 10.30
C VAL A 318 12.36 -11.65 11.72
N GLU A 319 12.03 -10.41 12.08
CA GLU A 319 11.57 -10.01 13.40
C GLU A 319 10.07 -9.69 13.36
N HIS A 320 9.36 -10.13 14.39
CA HIS A 320 8.05 -9.64 14.75
C HIS A 320 8.24 -8.46 15.71
N ILE A 321 7.60 -7.34 15.40
CA ILE A 321 7.73 -6.09 16.14
C ILE A 321 6.33 -5.66 16.58
N GLU A 322 6.14 -5.34 17.86
CA GLU A 322 4.93 -4.75 18.41
C GLU A 322 5.26 -3.34 18.92
N ILE A 323 4.45 -2.37 18.52
CA ILE A 323 4.64 -0.95 18.85
C ILE A 323 3.37 -0.45 19.52
N ASP A 324 3.53 0.13 20.71
CA ASP A 324 2.46 0.74 21.48
C ASP A 324 2.06 2.09 20.90
N LEU A 325 0.80 2.22 20.53
CA LEU A 325 0.17 3.43 20.02
C LEU A 325 -0.72 4.13 21.06
N SER A 326 -0.70 3.70 22.30
CA SER A 326 -1.49 4.32 23.39
C SER A 326 -1.30 5.83 23.42
N ASP A 327 -2.35 6.57 23.75
CA ASP A 327 -2.38 8.04 23.81
C ASP A 327 -2.16 8.77 22.45
N SER A 328 -1.91 8.04 21.36
CA SER A 328 -1.75 8.66 20.03
C SER A 328 -3.07 9.02 19.36
N GLY A 329 -4.13 8.27 19.63
CA GLY A 329 -5.39 8.32 18.88
C GLY A 329 -5.27 7.82 17.43
N ILE A 330 -4.14 7.19 17.06
CA ILE A 330 -3.93 6.63 15.72
C ILE A 330 -4.91 5.47 15.49
N GLN A 331 -5.58 5.55 14.34
CA GLN A 331 -6.43 4.47 13.85
C GLN A 331 -5.84 3.93 12.53
N TYR A 332 -5.87 2.62 12.35
CA TYR A 332 -5.43 1.97 11.12
C TYR A 332 -6.35 0.81 10.74
N GLN A 333 -6.25 0.35 9.52
CA GLN A 333 -6.99 -0.80 9.01
C GLN A 333 -6.04 -1.81 8.38
N PRO A 334 -6.34 -3.12 8.43
CA PRO A 334 -5.59 -4.13 7.68
C PRO A 334 -5.42 -3.73 6.21
N GLY A 335 -4.16 -3.78 5.75
CA GLY A 335 -3.75 -3.30 4.44
C GLY A 335 -3.15 -1.89 4.42
N ASP A 336 -3.20 -1.12 5.52
CA ASP A 336 -2.39 0.09 5.69
C ASP A 336 -0.92 -0.25 5.92
N ALA A 337 -0.06 0.74 5.76
CA ALA A 337 1.35 0.64 6.11
C ALA A 337 1.71 1.56 7.29
N LEU A 338 2.64 1.10 8.14
CA LEU A 338 3.26 1.95 9.16
C LEU A 338 4.54 2.55 8.59
N GLY A 339 4.61 3.88 8.57
CA GLY A 339 5.82 4.61 8.27
C GLY A 339 6.70 4.75 9.50
N VAL A 340 7.96 4.33 9.40
CA VAL A 340 8.94 4.37 10.49
C VAL A 340 10.10 5.26 10.10
N TRP A 341 10.41 6.26 10.91
CA TRP A 341 11.61 7.07 10.80
C TRP A 341 12.78 6.39 11.49
N PRO A 342 13.82 5.94 10.76
CA PRO A 342 14.94 5.24 11.36
C PRO A 342 15.94 6.18 12.02
N VAL A 343 16.75 5.58 12.88
CA VAL A 343 17.97 6.16 13.45
C VAL A 343 19.14 5.32 12.98
N ASN A 344 20.19 5.97 12.46
CA ASN A 344 21.38 5.27 12.00
C ASN A 344 22.19 4.69 13.17
N ALA A 345 22.83 3.53 12.94
CA ALA A 345 23.61 2.83 13.93
C ALA A 345 24.77 3.71 14.46
N PRO A 346 24.91 3.88 15.79
CA PRO A 346 25.98 4.71 16.39
C PRO A 346 27.39 4.26 16.01
N ASP A 347 27.61 2.97 15.84
CA ASP A 347 28.90 2.41 15.44
C ASP A 347 29.24 2.80 13.99
N LEU A 348 28.28 2.71 13.07
CA LEU A 348 28.45 3.14 11.67
C LEU A 348 28.73 4.64 11.58
N VAL A 349 28.01 5.47 12.34
CA VAL A 349 28.26 6.91 12.43
C VAL A 349 29.68 7.18 12.93
N SER A 350 30.12 6.47 13.98
CA SER A 350 31.46 6.62 14.56
C SER A 350 32.56 6.17 13.59
N GLU A 351 32.34 5.11 12.83
CA GLU A 351 33.24 4.62 11.81
C GLU A 351 33.42 5.66 10.69
N ILE A 352 32.34 6.22 10.17
CA ILE A 352 32.37 7.28 9.13
C ILE A 352 33.13 8.51 9.64
N LEU A 353 32.82 9.00 10.85
CA LEU A 353 33.50 10.14 11.44
C LEU A 353 35.02 9.88 11.58
N SER A 354 35.39 8.67 11.99
CA SER A 354 36.82 8.27 12.14
C SER A 354 37.53 8.27 10.78
N LEU A 355 36.94 7.74 9.73
CA LEU A 355 37.50 7.70 8.38
C LEU A 355 37.78 9.13 7.85
N HIS A 356 36.93 10.10 8.22
CA HIS A 356 37.09 11.50 7.84
C HIS A 356 37.85 12.34 8.88
N ARG A 357 38.34 11.75 10.00
CA ARG A 357 39.06 12.39 11.09
C ARG A 357 38.27 13.54 11.75
N LEU A 358 36.93 13.36 11.81
CA LEU A 358 36.01 14.28 12.47
C LEU A 358 35.79 13.84 13.93
N LYS A 359 35.53 14.80 14.82
CA LYS A 359 35.26 14.54 16.24
C LYS A 359 33.79 14.24 16.47
N GLY A 360 32.91 14.77 15.60
CA GLY A 360 31.48 14.65 15.70
C GLY A 360 30.77 15.87 16.29
N ASP A 361 31.53 16.86 16.81
CA ASP A 361 31.02 18.13 17.35
C ASP A 361 31.12 19.31 16.36
N GLU A 362 31.60 19.03 15.14
CA GLU A 362 31.67 20.05 14.09
C GLU A 362 30.28 20.49 13.67
N THR A 363 30.06 21.80 13.66
CA THR A 363 28.77 22.39 13.26
C THR A 363 28.56 22.26 11.76
N VAL A 364 27.38 21.79 11.35
CA VAL A 364 26.91 21.69 9.97
C VAL A 364 25.54 22.32 9.81
N GLN A 365 25.20 22.68 8.57
CA GLN A 365 23.88 23.16 8.18
C GLN A 365 23.11 22.07 7.46
N LEU A 366 21.88 21.82 7.90
CA LEU A 366 20.94 20.93 7.25
C LEU A 366 20.28 21.61 6.03
N ALA A 367 19.57 20.84 5.22
CA ALA A 367 18.89 21.34 4.01
C ALA A 367 17.82 22.39 4.29
N ASP A 368 17.17 22.35 5.46
CA ASP A 368 16.20 23.33 5.94
C ASP A 368 16.83 24.62 6.51
N GLY A 369 18.16 24.72 6.52
CA GLY A 369 18.91 25.85 7.06
C GLY A 369 19.14 25.80 8.57
N THR A 370 18.67 24.78 9.27
CA THR A 370 18.98 24.59 10.71
C THR A 370 20.42 24.12 10.90
N SER A 371 21.02 24.46 12.04
CA SER A 371 22.39 24.07 12.39
C SER A 371 22.40 23.01 13.48
N THR A 372 23.24 22.00 13.33
CA THR A 372 23.46 20.94 14.34
C THR A 372 24.90 20.44 14.28
N ASP A 373 25.31 19.56 15.17
CA ASP A 373 26.58 18.86 15.04
C ASP A 373 26.52 17.73 14.00
N ILE A 374 27.67 17.39 13.41
CA ILE A 374 27.76 16.39 12.33
C ILE A 374 27.34 15.00 12.81
N ARG A 375 27.61 14.62 14.06
CA ARG A 375 27.19 13.33 14.62
C ARG A 375 25.66 13.23 14.65
N HIS A 376 24.99 14.25 15.14
CA HIS A 376 23.53 14.31 15.17
C HIS A 376 22.95 14.30 13.75
N ALA A 377 23.56 15.06 12.83
CA ALA A 377 23.16 15.08 11.42
C ALA A 377 23.25 13.68 10.78
N LEU A 378 24.39 12.97 10.96
CA LEU A 378 24.58 11.62 10.44
C LEU A 378 23.66 10.58 11.11
N THR A 379 23.31 10.80 12.38
CA THR A 379 22.44 9.87 13.12
C THR A 379 20.97 9.97 12.70
N HIS A 380 20.46 11.20 12.43
CA HIS A 380 19.02 11.42 12.34
C HIS A 380 18.53 12.03 11.01
N HIS A 381 19.40 12.66 10.22
CA HIS A 381 18.95 13.51 9.11
C HIS A 381 19.34 13.00 7.72
N VAL A 382 20.27 12.06 7.61
CA VAL A 382 20.73 11.53 6.32
C VAL A 382 20.80 10.00 6.32
N ASP A 383 20.57 9.38 5.16
CA ASP A 383 20.73 7.94 4.97
C ASP A 383 22.20 7.63 4.64
N ILE A 384 22.90 7.01 5.59
CA ILE A 384 24.31 6.62 5.46
C ILE A 384 24.49 5.13 5.08
N THR A 385 23.40 4.42 4.85
CA THR A 385 23.43 2.96 4.60
C THR A 385 23.31 2.61 3.12
N GLN A 386 22.65 3.44 2.33
CA GLN A 386 22.40 3.17 0.92
C GLN A 386 23.44 3.84 0.02
N ASN A 387 24.21 3.04 -0.70
CA ASN A 387 25.09 3.52 -1.74
C ASN A 387 24.28 3.89 -3.01
N THR A 388 24.59 5.04 -3.61
CA THR A 388 23.86 5.55 -4.77
C THR A 388 24.82 6.04 -5.85
N PRO A 389 24.42 6.06 -7.13
CA PRO A 389 25.25 6.62 -8.20
C PRO A 389 25.72 8.04 -7.92
N SER A 390 24.81 8.90 -7.44
CA SER A 390 25.12 10.30 -7.10
C SER A 390 26.14 10.43 -5.98
N PHE A 391 26.05 9.56 -4.95
CA PHE A 391 27.04 9.51 -3.86
C PHE A 391 28.42 9.13 -4.38
N VAL A 392 28.53 8.03 -5.15
CA VAL A 392 29.83 7.56 -5.68
C VAL A 392 30.43 8.58 -6.63
N GLN A 393 29.62 9.18 -7.52
CA GLN A 393 30.05 10.23 -8.45
C GLN A 393 30.60 11.47 -7.72
N ALA A 394 29.84 11.96 -6.71
CA ALA A 394 30.25 13.11 -5.93
C ALA A 394 31.55 12.83 -5.16
N TYR A 395 31.66 11.65 -4.52
CA TYR A 395 32.87 11.28 -3.79
C TYR A 395 34.06 11.05 -4.73
N ALA A 396 33.87 10.47 -5.91
CA ALA A 396 34.91 10.32 -6.92
C ALA A 396 35.47 11.69 -7.38
N ALA A 397 34.59 12.68 -7.57
CA ALA A 397 34.96 14.04 -7.92
C ALA A 397 35.77 14.71 -6.79
N HIS A 398 35.36 14.55 -5.52
CA HIS A 398 36.08 15.09 -4.37
C HIS A 398 37.43 14.41 -4.14
N SER A 399 37.48 13.09 -4.21
CA SER A 399 38.70 12.31 -3.91
C SER A 399 39.73 12.36 -5.02
N GLY A 400 39.31 12.58 -6.26
CA GLY A 400 40.17 12.53 -7.44
C GLY A 400 40.82 11.15 -7.68
N LYS A 401 40.31 10.09 -7.06
CA LYS A 401 40.82 8.73 -7.19
C LYS A 401 40.47 8.16 -8.55
N ARG A 402 41.48 7.85 -9.34
CA ARG A 402 41.34 7.36 -10.72
C ARG A 402 40.53 6.04 -10.77
N GLU A 403 40.78 5.12 -9.86
CA GLU A 403 40.09 3.83 -9.81
C GLU A 403 38.57 4.01 -9.60
N LEU A 404 38.15 4.94 -8.72
CA LEU A 404 36.78 5.25 -8.49
C LEU A 404 36.14 6.00 -9.67
N GLN A 405 36.90 6.86 -10.36
CA GLN A 405 36.45 7.53 -11.58
C GLN A 405 36.22 6.53 -12.72
N GLU A 406 37.09 5.54 -12.90
CA GLU A 406 36.92 4.46 -13.88
C GLU A 406 35.68 3.61 -13.62
N ILE A 407 35.33 3.36 -12.34
CA ILE A 407 34.08 2.70 -11.96
C ILE A 407 32.86 3.56 -12.35
N VAL A 408 32.90 4.86 -12.05
CA VAL A 408 31.81 5.81 -12.35
C VAL A 408 31.57 5.98 -13.85
N GLU A 409 32.61 5.92 -14.67
CA GLU A 409 32.54 6.04 -16.13
C GLU A 409 31.97 4.78 -16.81
N ASN A 410 31.92 3.65 -16.12
CA ASN A 410 31.41 2.39 -16.62
C ASN A 410 30.11 2.00 -15.87
N ALA A 411 28.96 2.12 -16.53
CA ALA A 411 27.65 1.86 -15.92
C ALA A 411 27.52 0.45 -15.30
N GLU A 412 28.02 -0.60 -16.01
CA GLU A 412 27.95 -1.99 -15.52
C GLU A 412 28.85 -2.18 -14.28
N ALA A 413 30.05 -1.60 -14.29
CA ALA A 413 30.96 -1.62 -13.14
C ALA A 413 30.36 -0.86 -11.94
N LEU A 414 29.71 0.28 -12.19
CA LEU A 414 29.06 1.08 -11.16
C LEU A 414 27.90 0.29 -10.53
N ASP A 415 27.05 -0.38 -11.32
CA ASP A 415 25.94 -1.18 -10.80
C ASP A 415 26.43 -2.33 -9.90
N VAL A 416 27.49 -3.03 -10.31
CA VAL A 416 28.13 -4.08 -9.49
C VAL A 416 28.71 -3.50 -8.21
N TYR A 417 29.39 -2.34 -8.30
CA TYR A 417 29.98 -1.68 -7.14
C TYR A 417 28.93 -1.20 -6.13
N LEU A 418 27.86 -0.59 -6.60
CA LEU A 418 26.74 -0.16 -5.76
C LEU A 418 26.08 -1.33 -5.02
N ALA A 419 25.95 -2.48 -5.69
CA ALA A 419 25.33 -3.67 -5.10
C ALA A 419 26.20 -4.35 -4.03
N SER A 420 27.52 -4.14 -4.04
CA SER A 420 28.47 -4.87 -3.20
C SER A 420 29.16 -4.02 -2.12
N THR A 421 29.16 -2.69 -2.27
CA THR A 421 29.95 -1.78 -1.44
C THR A 421 29.04 -0.76 -0.74
N PRO A 422 28.98 -0.72 0.60
CA PRO A 422 28.25 0.32 1.33
C PRO A 422 29.01 1.66 1.28
N PRO A 423 28.36 2.81 1.58
CA PRO A 423 29.05 4.11 1.62
C PRO A 423 30.31 4.13 2.49
N VAL A 424 30.27 3.51 3.67
CA VAL A 424 31.44 3.39 4.56
C VAL A 424 32.57 2.58 3.90
N GLY A 425 32.24 1.57 3.11
CA GLY A 425 33.20 0.79 2.32
C GLY A 425 33.86 1.63 1.25
N VAL A 426 33.12 2.49 0.56
CA VAL A 426 33.68 3.43 -0.43
C VAL A 426 34.72 4.36 0.22
N PHE A 427 34.44 4.87 1.42
CA PHE A 427 35.38 5.70 2.17
C PHE A 427 36.63 4.94 2.62
N ALA A 428 36.46 3.68 3.03
CA ALA A 428 37.57 2.84 3.47
C ALA A 428 38.48 2.40 2.31
N GLU A 429 37.93 2.07 1.16
CA GLU A 429 38.67 1.67 -0.04
C GLU A 429 39.37 2.84 -0.72
N HIS A 430 38.77 4.02 -0.70
CA HIS A 430 39.27 5.22 -1.35
C HIS A 430 39.47 6.39 -0.36
N PRO A 431 40.34 6.28 0.64
CA PRO A 431 40.47 7.27 1.72
C PRO A 431 40.72 8.69 1.20
N HIS A 432 39.82 9.61 1.55
CA HIS A 432 39.95 11.05 1.29
C HIS A 432 39.13 11.81 2.35
N PRO A 433 39.77 12.28 3.44
CA PRO A 433 39.09 13.02 4.49
C PRO A 433 38.40 14.28 3.95
N LEU A 434 37.13 14.46 4.27
CA LEU A 434 36.31 15.63 3.91
C LEU A 434 36.04 16.49 5.14
N ALA A 435 35.79 17.77 4.95
CA ALA A 435 35.21 18.62 5.99
C ALA A 435 33.76 18.18 6.30
N ALA A 436 33.29 18.43 7.53
CA ALA A 436 31.99 17.95 8.01
C ALA A 436 30.82 18.34 7.07
N GLN A 437 30.80 19.57 6.59
CA GLN A 437 29.74 20.04 5.68
C GLN A 437 29.82 19.39 4.29
N GLU A 438 30.99 19.08 3.79
CA GLU A 438 31.18 18.40 2.50
C GLU A 438 30.77 16.94 2.62
N LEU A 439 31.14 16.27 3.72
CA LEU A 439 30.70 14.91 4.02
C LEU A 439 29.17 14.81 4.09
N LEU A 440 28.51 15.72 4.81
CA LEU A 440 27.05 15.71 4.95
C LEU A 440 26.33 15.82 3.60
N LYS A 441 26.85 16.66 2.69
CA LYS A 441 26.27 16.89 1.35
C LYS A 441 26.32 15.68 0.42
N LEU A 442 27.16 14.69 0.71
CA LEU A 442 27.21 13.45 -0.08
C LEU A 442 26.00 12.57 0.11
N PHE A 443 25.37 12.65 1.29
CA PHE A 443 24.27 11.80 1.65
C PHE A 443 22.92 12.46 1.33
N ARG A 444 21.95 11.61 1.07
CA ARG A 444 20.57 12.02 0.90
C ARG A 444 19.90 12.26 2.23
N PRO A 445 18.84 13.11 2.26
CA PRO A 445 17.99 13.21 3.43
C PRO A 445 17.45 11.84 3.85
N GLN A 446 17.38 11.61 5.16
CA GLN A 446 16.73 10.44 5.73
C GLN A 446 15.26 10.39 5.32
N ALA A 447 14.77 9.21 4.99
CA ALA A 447 13.37 8.98 4.63
C ALA A 447 12.78 7.84 5.47
N PRO A 448 11.51 7.93 5.86
CA PRO A 448 10.85 6.83 6.55
C PRO A 448 10.70 5.63 5.61
N ARG A 449 10.65 4.44 6.19
CA ARG A 449 10.32 3.21 5.45
C ARG A 449 8.90 2.76 5.82
N LEU A 450 8.15 2.35 4.82
CA LEU A 450 6.81 1.82 4.99
C LEU A 450 6.88 0.30 5.19
N TYR A 451 6.11 -0.19 6.16
CA TYR A 451 5.96 -1.61 6.44
C TYR A 451 4.47 -1.94 6.42
N SER A 452 4.04 -2.93 5.64
CA SER A 452 2.66 -3.42 5.67
C SER A 452 2.33 -3.88 7.09
N ILE A 453 1.24 -3.36 7.64
CA ILE A 453 0.80 -3.67 9.00
C ILE A 453 0.40 -5.14 9.09
N ALA A 454 0.89 -5.83 10.13
CA ALA A 454 0.71 -7.26 10.36
C ALA A 454 -0.31 -7.58 11.46
N SER A 455 -1.11 -6.60 11.87
CA SER A 455 -2.15 -6.74 12.91
C SER A 455 -3.47 -6.09 12.49
N SER A 456 -4.55 -6.54 13.13
CA SER A 456 -5.84 -5.86 13.12
C SER A 456 -6.03 -5.09 14.41
N GLN A 457 -6.40 -3.81 14.35
CA GLN A 457 -6.65 -3.00 15.54
C GLN A 457 -7.84 -3.51 16.35
N ASP A 458 -8.80 -4.16 15.69
CA ASP A 458 -9.95 -4.82 16.37
C ASP A 458 -9.51 -6.00 17.25
N ASP A 459 -8.33 -6.60 16.97
CA ASP A 459 -7.78 -7.73 17.72
C ASP A 459 -6.76 -7.27 18.78
N VAL A 460 -5.85 -6.34 18.42
CA VAL A 460 -4.70 -5.96 19.29
C VAL A 460 -4.91 -4.65 20.07
N GLY A 461 -5.96 -3.88 19.79
CA GLY A 461 -6.24 -2.61 20.48
C GLY A 461 -5.26 -1.50 20.08
N ASP A 462 -4.68 -0.84 21.08
CA ASP A 462 -3.78 0.30 20.88
C ASP A 462 -2.33 -0.12 20.53
N GLU A 463 -2.17 -1.19 19.78
CA GLU A 463 -0.89 -1.66 19.28
C GLU A 463 -0.89 -1.77 17.76
N VAL A 464 0.31 -1.77 17.17
CA VAL A 464 0.51 -2.10 15.76
C VAL A 464 1.67 -3.07 15.61
N HIS A 465 1.45 -4.17 14.87
CA HIS A 465 2.47 -5.20 14.66
C HIS A 465 3.06 -5.12 13.26
N LEU A 466 4.36 -5.41 13.15
CA LEU A 466 5.09 -5.46 11.89
C LEU A 466 5.82 -6.80 11.72
N THR A 467 6.04 -7.17 10.46
CA THR A 467 6.91 -8.28 10.07
C THR A 467 8.11 -7.72 9.34
N VAL A 468 9.25 -7.62 10.02
CA VAL A 468 10.44 -6.93 9.52
C VAL A 468 11.51 -7.91 9.08
N GLY A 469 11.76 -8.00 7.78
CA GLY A 469 12.95 -8.67 7.26
C GLY A 469 14.17 -7.76 7.39
N VAL A 470 15.14 -8.15 8.21
CA VAL A 470 16.35 -7.35 8.41
C VAL A 470 17.25 -7.49 7.20
N VAL A 471 17.45 -6.38 6.47
CA VAL A 471 18.41 -6.31 5.37
C VAL A 471 19.81 -6.39 5.97
N GLN A 472 20.58 -7.38 5.56
CA GLN A 472 21.94 -7.60 6.01
C GLN A 472 22.87 -7.81 4.82
N PHE A 473 24.04 -7.25 4.88
CA PHE A 473 25.09 -7.45 3.88
C PHE A 473 26.48 -7.51 4.53
N ARG A 474 27.42 -8.13 3.84
CA ARG A 474 28.79 -8.26 4.30
C ARG A 474 29.72 -7.53 3.36
N HIS A 475 30.62 -6.73 3.93
CA HIS A 475 31.67 -6.08 3.19
C HIS A 475 32.99 -6.19 3.98
N HIS A 476 34.05 -6.71 3.35
CA HIS A 476 35.36 -6.97 3.99
C HIS A 476 35.29 -7.70 5.35
N GLY A 477 34.34 -8.64 5.49
CA GLY A 477 34.15 -9.43 6.72
C GLY A 477 33.37 -8.74 7.82
N GLN A 478 33.02 -7.48 7.67
CA GLN A 478 32.11 -6.76 8.56
C GLN A 478 30.65 -6.95 8.13
N HIS A 479 29.73 -6.86 9.10
CA HIS A 479 28.28 -6.96 8.89
C HIS A 479 27.66 -5.58 8.98
N TYR A 480 26.84 -5.25 8.01
CA TYR A 480 26.06 -4.03 7.96
C TYR A 480 24.58 -4.36 7.80
N THR A 481 23.73 -3.45 8.25
CA THR A 481 22.27 -3.58 8.15
C THR A 481 21.68 -2.38 7.41
N GLY A 482 20.48 -2.56 6.84
CA GLY A 482 19.73 -1.45 6.30
C GLY A 482 19.25 -0.50 7.41
N ALA A 483 19.07 0.79 7.10
CA ALA A 483 18.74 1.82 8.08
C ALA A 483 17.53 1.46 8.95
N ALA A 484 16.33 1.33 8.36
CA ALA A 484 15.11 1.11 9.12
C ALA A 484 14.98 -0.33 9.62
N SER A 485 15.30 -1.33 8.80
CA SER A 485 15.20 -2.73 9.21
C SER A 485 16.24 -3.11 10.27
N GLY A 486 17.45 -2.55 10.19
CA GLY A 486 18.48 -2.71 11.22
C GLY A 486 18.13 -1.97 12.51
N TYR A 487 17.54 -0.77 12.40
CA TYR A 487 17.04 -0.01 13.55
C TYR A 487 15.98 -0.80 14.31
N LEU A 488 14.90 -1.21 13.63
CA LEU A 488 13.81 -1.98 14.26
C LEU A 488 14.26 -3.36 14.77
N GLY A 489 15.06 -4.08 13.98
CA GLY A 489 15.40 -5.46 14.28
C GLY A 489 16.55 -5.64 15.25
N HIS A 490 17.48 -4.66 15.36
CA HIS A 490 18.71 -4.87 16.11
C HIS A 490 19.06 -3.75 17.10
N LEU A 491 18.68 -2.49 16.80
CA LEU A 491 19.12 -1.34 17.60
C LEU A 491 18.11 -0.91 18.65
N LEU A 492 16.83 -0.87 18.25
CA LEU A 492 15.76 -0.42 19.11
C LEU A 492 15.51 -1.46 20.22
N GLU A 493 15.52 -1.05 21.47
CA GLU A 493 15.23 -1.93 22.62
C GLU A 493 13.79 -1.73 23.09
N GLU A 494 13.24 -2.73 23.80
CA GLU A 494 11.90 -2.64 24.39
C GLU A 494 11.82 -1.45 25.35
N GLY A 495 10.82 -0.61 25.17
CA GLY A 495 10.64 0.65 25.88
C GLY A 495 11.24 1.88 25.17
N ASP A 496 12.06 1.70 24.14
CA ASP A 496 12.60 2.82 23.38
C ASP A 496 11.56 3.50 22.49
N GLY A 497 11.76 4.79 22.25
CA GLY A 497 10.90 5.60 21.39
C GLY A 497 11.18 5.38 19.91
N VAL A 498 10.11 5.19 19.14
CA VAL A 498 10.16 5.07 17.68
C VAL A 498 9.17 6.06 17.02
N ARG A 499 9.63 6.83 16.03
CA ARG A 499 8.79 7.81 15.33
C ARG A 499 8.01 7.13 14.21
N VAL A 500 6.66 7.16 14.31
CA VAL A 500 5.77 6.43 13.40
C VAL A 500 4.61 7.31 12.90
N PHE A 501 4.03 6.93 11.77
CA PHE A 501 2.78 7.43 11.23
C PHE A 501 2.12 6.35 10.39
N VAL A 502 0.80 6.43 10.19
CA VAL A 502 0.09 5.50 9.30
C VAL A 502 -0.01 6.12 7.90
N GLU A 503 0.36 5.33 6.90
CA GLU A 503 0.10 5.63 5.48
C GLU A 503 -1.09 4.78 5.02
N PRO A 504 -2.27 5.39 4.81
CA PRO A 504 -3.46 4.65 4.39
C PRO A 504 -3.31 4.07 2.98
N ASN A 505 -3.69 2.81 2.81
CA ASN A 505 -3.72 2.15 1.51
C ASN A 505 -5.15 1.68 1.15
N PRO A 506 -6.02 2.56 0.63
CA PRO A 506 -7.42 2.21 0.32
C PRO A 506 -7.56 1.19 -0.81
N HIS A 507 -6.46 0.82 -1.49
CA HIS A 507 -6.45 -0.10 -2.62
C HIS A 507 -6.02 -1.53 -2.24
N PHE A 508 -5.79 -1.77 -0.93
CA PHE A 508 -5.49 -3.10 -0.42
C PHE A 508 -6.32 -3.36 0.84
N ARG A 509 -7.59 -3.74 0.62
CA ARG A 509 -8.61 -3.87 1.67
C ARG A 509 -9.36 -5.18 1.55
N LEU A 510 -9.78 -5.73 2.68
CA LEU A 510 -10.75 -6.82 2.72
C LEU A 510 -12.06 -6.43 2.02
N PRO A 511 -12.83 -7.39 1.49
CA PRO A 511 -14.17 -7.13 1.01
C PRO A 511 -15.05 -6.55 2.11
N ALA A 512 -15.97 -5.64 1.76
CA ALA A 512 -16.94 -5.10 2.72
C ALA A 512 -17.94 -6.15 3.22
N ASP A 513 -18.18 -7.20 2.42
CA ASP A 513 -19.01 -8.35 2.78
C ASP A 513 -18.11 -9.46 3.33
N GLY A 514 -18.22 -9.74 4.65
CA GLY A 514 -17.45 -10.74 5.36
C GLY A 514 -17.69 -12.20 4.89
N ASP A 515 -18.77 -12.46 4.14
CA ASP A 515 -19.03 -13.77 3.53
C ASP A 515 -18.28 -13.99 2.22
N THR A 516 -17.66 -12.95 1.67
CA THR A 516 -16.86 -13.03 0.45
C THR A 516 -15.60 -13.86 0.68
N SER A 517 -15.33 -14.81 -0.21
CA SER A 517 -14.12 -15.63 -0.19
C SER A 517 -12.87 -14.82 -0.59
N ILE A 518 -11.71 -15.12 0.03
CA ILE A 518 -10.44 -14.48 -0.31
C ILE A 518 -9.35 -15.52 -0.61
N ILE A 519 -8.48 -15.19 -1.59
CA ILE A 519 -7.26 -15.93 -1.92
C ILE A 519 -6.08 -14.99 -1.64
N MET A 520 -5.18 -15.39 -0.73
CA MET A 520 -4.03 -14.62 -0.28
C MET A 520 -2.75 -15.29 -0.80
N ILE A 521 -1.98 -14.61 -1.64
CA ILE A 521 -0.75 -15.12 -2.25
C ILE A 521 0.43 -14.26 -1.80
N GLY A 522 1.35 -14.84 -1.05
CA GLY A 522 2.50 -14.09 -0.53
C GLY A 522 3.75 -14.91 -0.35
N ALA A 523 4.90 -14.22 -0.27
CA ALA A 523 6.18 -14.84 0.01
C ALA A 523 7.00 -14.01 1.01
N GLY A 524 7.66 -14.71 1.93
CA GLY A 524 8.48 -14.07 2.97
C GLY A 524 7.66 -13.08 3.82
N THR A 525 8.15 -11.84 3.96
CA THR A 525 7.46 -10.79 4.73
C THR A 525 6.12 -10.35 4.13
N GLY A 526 5.82 -10.72 2.87
CA GLY A 526 4.48 -10.53 2.28
C GLY A 526 3.34 -11.28 2.97
N ILE A 527 3.62 -12.04 4.02
CA ILE A 527 2.62 -12.63 4.92
C ILE A 527 1.97 -11.59 5.85
N ALA A 528 2.62 -10.45 6.08
CA ALA A 528 2.23 -9.45 7.07
C ALA A 528 0.76 -9.00 6.94
N PRO A 529 0.30 -8.44 5.81
CA PRO A 529 -1.08 -8.00 5.70
C PRO A 529 -2.08 -9.16 5.74
N PHE A 530 -1.67 -10.37 5.39
CA PHE A 530 -2.55 -11.55 5.46
C PHE A 530 -2.78 -12.00 6.91
N ARG A 531 -1.79 -11.83 7.80
CA ARG A 531 -1.99 -12.00 9.23
C ARG A 531 -3.03 -11.01 9.75
N ALA A 532 -2.90 -9.73 9.40
CA ALA A 532 -3.86 -8.71 9.75
C ALA A 532 -5.29 -9.01 9.22
N PHE A 533 -5.39 -9.51 7.98
CA PHE A 533 -6.68 -9.92 7.39
C PHE A 533 -7.34 -11.06 8.17
N MET A 534 -6.57 -12.06 8.58
CA MET A 534 -7.12 -13.19 9.35
C MET A 534 -7.57 -12.77 10.74
N GLN A 535 -6.79 -11.92 11.44
CA GLN A 535 -7.18 -11.35 12.73
C GLN A 535 -8.47 -10.53 12.60
N GLN A 536 -8.57 -9.66 11.59
CA GLN A 536 -9.75 -8.85 11.34
C GLN A 536 -10.99 -9.72 11.12
N ARG A 537 -10.87 -10.74 10.28
CA ARG A 537 -11.98 -11.66 9.99
C ARG A 537 -12.40 -12.50 11.20
N GLU A 538 -11.43 -12.88 12.03
CA GLU A 538 -11.72 -13.57 13.31
C GLU A 538 -12.46 -12.64 14.27
N ALA A 539 -11.97 -11.40 14.44
CA ALA A 539 -12.58 -10.42 15.34
C ALA A 539 -14.00 -10.03 14.91
N GLN A 540 -14.26 -9.93 13.60
CA GLN A 540 -15.58 -9.59 13.06
C GLN A 540 -16.52 -10.80 12.93
N GLY A 541 -16.00 -12.02 13.07
CA GLY A 541 -16.78 -13.25 12.91
C GLY A 541 -17.19 -13.53 11.45
N ASP A 542 -16.36 -13.07 10.50
CA ASP A 542 -16.58 -13.28 9.06
C ASP A 542 -16.59 -14.77 8.71
N THR A 543 -17.49 -15.18 7.82
CA THR A 543 -17.71 -16.59 7.46
C THR A 543 -17.20 -16.97 6.07
N GLY A 544 -16.75 -16.01 5.29
CA GLY A 544 -16.19 -16.23 3.97
C GLY A 544 -14.93 -17.11 4.01
N ARG A 545 -14.75 -17.93 2.98
CA ARG A 545 -13.64 -18.87 2.89
C ARG A 545 -12.30 -18.13 2.71
N ASN A 546 -11.26 -18.62 3.38
CA ASN A 546 -9.91 -18.06 3.33
C ASN A 546 -8.93 -19.09 2.78
N TRP A 547 -8.19 -18.72 1.73
CA TRP A 547 -7.17 -19.55 1.12
C TRP A 547 -5.83 -18.86 1.12
N LEU A 548 -4.83 -19.46 1.77
CA LEU A 548 -3.46 -18.97 1.80
C LEU A 548 -2.58 -19.77 0.83
N ILE A 549 -1.86 -19.08 -0.06
CA ILE A 549 -0.77 -19.63 -0.88
C ILE A 549 0.51 -18.91 -0.43
N PHE A 550 1.31 -19.59 0.40
CA PHE A 550 2.48 -18.97 1.03
C PHE A 550 3.79 -19.63 0.61
N GLY A 551 4.81 -18.82 0.34
CA GLY A 551 6.14 -19.27 -0.04
C GLY A 551 7.26 -18.70 0.83
N ASN A 552 8.26 -19.55 1.14
CA ASN A 552 9.53 -19.13 1.71
C ASN A 552 10.64 -20.14 1.37
N GLN A 553 11.80 -20.12 2.07
CA GLN A 553 12.94 -20.96 1.74
C GLN A 553 12.77 -22.37 2.29
N ARG A 554 12.59 -22.55 3.62
CA ARG A 554 12.48 -23.83 4.28
C ARG A 554 11.33 -23.87 5.27
N PHE A 555 10.63 -24.98 5.35
CA PHE A 555 9.50 -25.14 6.25
C PHE A 555 9.87 -24.94 7.73
N THR A 556 10.98 -25.57 8.15
CA THR A 556 11.42 -25.56 9.56
C THR A 556 12.02 -24.24 10.03
N ASP A 557 12.53 -23.45 9.09
CA ASP A 557 13.30 -22.26 9.40
C ASP A 557 12.52 -20.97 9.18
N ASP A 558 11.63 -20.99 8.18
CA ASP A 558 11.07 -19.76 7.60
C ASP A 558 9.54 -19.75 7.52
N PHE A 559 8.83 -20.68 8.16
CA PHE A 559 7.37 -20.64 8.19
C PHE A 559 6.90 -19.62 9.24
N LEU A 560 6.81 -18.37 8.82
CA LEU A 560 6.44 -17.24 9.68
C LEU A 560 5.02 -17.45 10.25
N TYR A 561 4.84 -17.18 11.55
CA TYR A 561 3.57 -17.31 12.27
C TYR A 561 2.89 -18.68 12.18
N GLN A 562 3.68 -19.74 12.05
CA GLN A 562 3.18 -21.12 11.85
C GLN A 562 2.10 -21.52 12.85
N ALA A 563 2.26 -21.17 14.13
CA ALA A 563 1.32 -21.53 15.17
C ALA A 563 -0.07 -20.90 14.95
N GLU A 564 -0.12 -19.63 14.53
CA GLU A 564 -1.35 -18.91 14.23
C GLU A 564 -2.07 -19.53 13.02
N TRP A 565 -1.33 -19.83 11.93
CA TRP A 565 -1.90 -20.48 10.75
C TRP A 565 -2.48 -21.87 11.07
N LEU A 566 -1.84 -22.63 11.94
CA LEU A 566 -2.35 -23.91 12.41
C LEU A 566 -3.61 -23.75 13.26
N GLN A 567 -3.69 -22.70 14.08
CA GLN A 567 -4.88 -22.37 14.85
C GLN A 567 -6.05 -21.98 13.94
N TYR A 568 -5.85 -21.09 12.99
CA TYR A 568 -6.87 -20.71 11.99
C TYR A 568 -7.34 -21.91 11.17
N ARG A 569 -6.42 -22.82 10.83
CA ARG A 569 -6.79 -24.06 10.14
C ARG A 569 -7.65 -24.97 11.01
N LYS A 570 -7.33 -25.06 12.29
CA LYS A 570 -8.06 -25.88 13.28
C LYS A 570 -9.43 -25.31 13.63
N SER A 571 -9.55 -23.99 13.74
CA SER A 571 -10.84 -23.33 13.99
C SER A 571 -11.75 -23.36 12.75
N GLY A 572 -11.22 -23.58 11.55
CA GLY A 572 -11.94 -23.55 10.30
C GLY A 572 -11.95 -22.19 9.60
N LEU A 573 -11.39 -21.14 10.25
CA LEU A 573 -11.26 -19.82 9.64
C LEU A 573 -10.38 -19.87 8.38
N LEU A 574 -9.22 -20.56 8.43
CA LEU A 574 -8.42 -20.81 7.24
C LEU A 574 -8.93 -22.08 6.53
N THR A 575 -9.62 -21.90 5.42
CA THR A 575 -10.22 -22.99 4.63
C THR A 575 -9.16 -23.85 3.95
N ARG A 576 -8.12 -23.24 3.37
CA ARG A 576 -7.06 -23.93 2.63
C ARG A 576 -5.73 -23.22 2.77
N ALA A 577 -4.64 -24.00 2.76
CA ALA A 577 -3.27 -23.49 2.70
C ALA A 577 -2.44 -24.35 1.73
N ASP A 578 -1.81 -23.73 0.74
CA ASP A 578 -0.84 -24.33 -0.16
C ASP A 578 0.54 -23.68 0.07
N LEU A 579 1.53 -24.51 0.48
CA LEU A 579 2.83 -24.02 0.92
C LEU A 579 3.91 -24.32 -0.12
N ALA A 580 4.78 -23.36 -0.38
CA ALA A 580 5.86 -23.44 -1.36
C ALA A 580 7.22 -23.20 -0.69
N TRP A 581 8.13 -24.17 -0.79
CA TRP A 581 9.45 -24.14 -0.18
C TRP A 581 10.54 -24.20 -1.23
N SER A 582 11.25 -23.09 -1.43
CA SER A 582 12.22 -22.95 -2.53
C SER A 582 13.56 -23.65 -2.28
N ARG A 583 13.84 -24.07 -1.02
CA ARG A 583 15.11 -24.72 -0.62
C ARG A 583 14.90 -25.99 0.22
N GLN A 584 13.70 -26.56 0.22
CA GLN A 584 13.39 -27.77 0.98
C GLN A 584 13.81 -29.04 0.27
N GLY A 585 13.75 -29.09 -1.06
CA GLY A 585 14.01 -30.24 -1.89
C GLY A 585 15.05 -29.98 -2.99
N LYS A 586 15.15 -30.94 -3.92
CA LYS A 586 16.00 -30.76 -5.11
C LYS A 586 15.45 -29.71 -6.07
N GLU A 587 14.14 -29.61 -6.15
CA GLU A 587 13.44 -28.64 -6.99
C GLU A 587 13.00 -27.45 -6.17
N LYS A 588 13.13 -26.26 -6.75
CA LYS A 588 12.66 -25.02 -6.14
C LYS A 588 11.16 -24.88 -6.40
N VAL A 589 10.36 -24.89 -5.34
CA VAL A 589 8.92 -24.67 -5.42
C VAL A 589 8.60 -23.26 -4.93
N TYR A 590 7.94 -22.48 -5.79
CA TYR A 590 7.50 -21.10 -5.51
C TYR A 590 5.97 -21.03 -5.53
N VAL A 591 5.40 -19.91 -5.07
CA VAL A 591 3.95 -19.71 -4.98
C VAL A 591 3.24 -19.88 -6.32
N GLN A 592 3.82 -19.39 -7.43
CA GLN A 592 3.27 -19.55 -8.77
C GLN A 592 3.13 -21.04 -9.20
N HIS A 593 3.99 -21.91 -8.72
CA HIS A 593 3.87 -23.36 -8.99
C HIS A 593 2.68 -23.96 -8.24
N ARG A 594 2.44 -23.55 -6.99
CA ARG A 594 1.25 -23.96 -6.22
C ARG A 594 -0.03 -23.41 -6.83
N LEU A 595 0.01 -22.15 -7.26
CA LEU A 595 -1.08 -21.52 -7.96
C LEU A 595 -1.46 -22.27 -9.24
N ALA A 596 -0.48 -22.62 -10.08
CA ALA A 596 -0.70 -23.39 -11.29
C ALA A 596 -1.23 -24.81 -11.00
N GLN A 597 -0.71 -25.49 -9.96
CA GLN A 597 -1.20 -26.82 -9.54
C GLN A 597 -2.67 -26.79 -9.10
N ALA A 598 -3.11 -25.69 -8.49
CA ALA A 598 -4.47 -25.49 -8.01
C ALA A 598 -5.34 -24.68 -9.00
N GLY A 599 -4.92 -24.57 -10.25
CA GLY A 599 -5.51 -23.65 -11.23
C GLY A 599 -7.01 -23.77 -11.43
N ALA A 600 -7.54 -25.01 -11.48
CA ALA A 600 -8.98 -25.24 -11.59
C ALA A 600 -9.75 -24.70 -10.39
N ASP A 601 -9.25 -24.91 -9.17
CA ASP A 601 -9.87 -24.42 -7.93
C ASP A 601 -9.79 -22.89 -7.84
N VAL A 602 -8.64 -22.31 -8.23
CA VAL A 602 -8.47 -20.84 -8.29
C VAL A 602 -9.49 -20.23 -9.26
N TRP A 603 -9.63 -20.81 -10.45
CA TRP A 603 -10.62 -20.37 -11.43
C TRP A 603 -12.04 -20.47 -10.87
N GLN A 604 -12.38 -21.59 -10.24
CA GLN A 604 -13.68 -21.77 -9.61
C GLN A 604 -13.96 -20.68 -8.55
N TRP A 605 -13.02 -20.43 -7.63
CA TRP A 605 -13.20 -19.41 -6.60
C TRP A 605 -13.37 -18.02 -7.19
N LEU A 606 -12.61 -17.68 -8.25
CA LEU A 606 -12.77 -16.40 -8.94
C LEU A 606 -14.16 -16.26 -9.59
N GLN A 607 -14.71 -17.35 -10.17
CA GLN A 607 -16.07 -17.36 -10.73
C GLN A 607 -17.14 -17.24 -9.63
N GLU A 608 -16.89 -17.74 -8.44
CA GLU A 608 -17.74 -17.61 -7.26
C GLU A 608 -17.63 -16.24 -6.59
N GLY A 609 -16.85 -15.33 -7.13
CA GLY A 609 -16.73 -13.95 -6.63
C GLY A 609 -15.57 -13.71 -5.66
N ALA A 610 -14.65 -14.66 -5.47
CA ALA A 610 -13.52 -14.47 -4.57
C ALA A 610 -12.65 -13.26 -4.93
N HIS A 611 -12.11 -12.60 -3.90
CA HIS A 611 -11.10 -11.57 -4.03
C HIS A 611 -9.70 -12.17 -3.95
N LEU A 612 -8.77 -11.63 -4.73
CA LEU A 612 -7.40 -12.09 -4.85
C LEU A 612 -6.44 -11.02 -4.34
N TYR A 613 -5.54 -11.43 -3.44
CA TYR A 613 -4.53 -10.55 -2.84
C TYR A 613 -3.13 -11.09 -3.09
N VAL A 614 -2.22 -10.22 -3.51
CA VAL A 614 -0.80 -10.58 -3.74
C VAL A 614 0.07 -9.62 -2.95
N CYS A 615 0.97 -10.14 -2.08
CA CYS A 615 1.89 -9.31 -1.32
C CYS A 615 3.31 -9.90 -1.29
N GLY A 616 4.33 -9.04 -1.45
CA GLY A 616 5.75 -9.37 -1.39
C GLY A 616 6.57 -8.82 -2.55
N ASP A 617 7.57 -9.59 -3.02
CA ASP A 617 8.55 -9.15 -4.04
C ASP A 617 7.90 -8.74 -5.37
N ALA A 618 8.07 -7.46 -5.72
CA ALA A 618 7.52 -6.87 -6.94
C ALA A 618 8.21 -7.38 -8.21
N ASN A 619 9.54 -7.61 -8.14
CA ASN A 619 10.38 -7.82 -9.31
C ASN A 619 10.25 -9.20 -9.91
N ARG A 620 10.09 -10.24 -9.09
CA ARG A 620 10.04 -11.63 -9.52
C ARG A 620 8.72 -12.30 -9.18
N MET A 621 8.39 -12.37 -7.88
CA MET A 621 7.22 -13.10 -7.39
C MET A 621 5.92 -12.57 -8.00
N ALA A 622 5.70 -11.27 -7.96
CA ALA A 622 4.46 -10.67 -8.45
C ALA A 622 4.27 -10.86 -9.97
N ARG A 623 5.34 -10.76 -10.75
CA ARG A 623 5.30 -11.03 -12.21
C ARG A 623 5.03 -12.49 -12.53
N ASP A 624 5.63 -13.42 -11.78
CA ASP A 624 5.41 -14.84 -11.97
C ASP A 624 4.00 -15.26 -11.55
N VAL A 625 3.46 -14.69 -10.48
CA VAL A 625 2.06 -14.87 -10.07
C VAL A 625 1.10 -14.36 -11.13
N GLU A 626 1.35 -13.16 -11.68
CA GLU A 626 0.55 -12.58 -12.77
C GLU A 626 0.49 -13.50 -13.98
N ARG A 627 1.66 -14.03 -14.38
CA ARG A 627 1.75 -14.98 -15.50
C ARG A 627 0.95 -16.26 -15.22
N ALA A 628 1.10 -16.83 -14.02
CA ALA A 628 0.37 -18.02 -13.63
C ALA A 628 -1.15 -17.80 -13.59
N LEU A 629 -1.62 -16.64 -13.10
CA LEU A 629 -3.03 -16.28 -13.12
C LEU A 629 -3.56 -16.17 -14.54
N LYS A 630 -2.80 -15.52 -15.44
CA LYS A 630 -3.17 -15.42 -16.86
C LYS A 630 -3.30 -16.81 -17.51
N GLU A 631 -2.35 -17.71 -17.25
CA GLU A 631 -2.39 -19.09 -17.75
C GLU A 631 -3.61 -19.86 -17.18
N ILE A 632 -3.98 -19.62 -15.92
CA ILE A 632 -5.18 -20.20 -15.30
C ILE A 632 -6.44 -19.73 -16.02
N VAL A 633 -6.57 -18.44 -16.26
CA VAL A 633 -7.73 -17.85 -16.97
C VAL A 633 -7.82 -18.39 -18.40
N MET A 634 -6.71 -18.46 -19.11
CA MET A 634 -6.66 -19.06 -20.46
C MET A 634 -7.07 -20.53 -20.46
N THR A 635 -6.51 -21.33 -19.54
CA THR A 635 -6.69 -22.78 -19.53
C THR A 635 -8.06 -23.20 -19.03
N HIS A 636 -8.50 -22.63 -17.90
CA HIS A 636 -9.75 -23.02 -17.23
C HIS A 636 -10.94 -22.17 -17.62
N GLY A 637 -10.69 -20.90 -18.01
CA GLY A 637 -11.73 -19.99 -18.54
C GLY A 637 -11.94 -20.13 -20.05
N GLY A 638 -11.03 -20.82 -20.77
CA GLY A 638 -11.12 -20.97 -22.22
C GLY A 638 -10.92 -19.66 -22.99
N MET A 639 -10.23 -18.69 -22.40
CA MET A 639 -10.01 -17.37 -22.93
C MET A 639 -8.76 -17.28 -23.81
N SER A 640 -8.76 -16.37 -24.78
CA SER A 640 -7.54 -15.99 -25.48
C SER A 640 -6.60 -15.23 -24.55
N GLU A 641 -5.35 -15.04 -24.94
CA GLU A 641 -4.36 -14.29 -24.17
C GLU A 641 -4.81 -12.86 -23.90
N ASP A 642 -5.32 -12.18 -24.94
CA ASP A 642 -5.81 -10.80 -24.85
C ASP A 642 -7.07 -10.69 -23.96
N ASP A 643 -7.98 -11.68 -24.03
CA ASP A 643 -9.19 -11.70 -23.18
C ASP A 643 -8.86 -12.05 -21.72
N ALA A 644 -7.82 -12.86 -21.46
CA ALA A 644 -7.34 -13.15 -20.12
C ALA A 644 -6.70 -11.91 -19.48
N ASP A 645 -5.96 -11.11 -20.23
CA ASP A 645 -5.44 -9.82 -19.75
C ASP A 645 -6.59 -8.85 -19.43
N ASP A 646 -7.59 -8.75 -20.29
CA ASP A 646 -8.78 -7.93 -20.06
C ASP A 646 -9.53 -8.39 -18.80
N TYR A 647 -9.72 -9.71 -18.60
CA TYR A 647 -10.36 -10.27 -17.41
C TYR A 647 -9.62 -9.93 -16.12
N LEU A 648 -8.28 -10.10 -16.09
CA LEU A 648 -7.48 -9.73 -14.91
C LEU A 648 -7.50 -8.23 -14.65
N ASN A 649 -7.59 -7.41 -15.70
CA ASN A 649 -7.75 -5.97 -15.56
C ASN A 649 -9.12 -5.58 -15.02
N ASP A 650 -10.20 -6.21 -15.50
CA ASP A 650 -11.53 -5.99 -14.97
C ASP A 650 -11.60 -6.37 -13.48
N LEU A 651 -10.94 -7.47 -13.05
CA LEU A 651 -10.82 -7.81 -11.62
C LEU A 651 -10.10 -6.73 -10.79
N ARG A 652 -9.08 -6.04 -11.37
CA ARG A 652 -8.41 -4.92 -10.69
C ARG A 652 -9.31 -3.69 -10.60
N GLU A 653 -9.99 -3.32 -11.69
CA GLU A 653 -10.94 -2.19 -11.71
C GLU A 653 -12.12 -2.41 -10.74
N ASP A 654 -12.53 -3.67 -10.54
CA ASP A 654 -13.56 -4.07 -9.57
C ASP A 654 -13.01 -4.27 -8.14
N ARG A 655 -11.70 -4.00 -7.92
CA ARG A 655 -11.01 -4.23 -6.64
C ARG A 655 -11.06 -5.66 -6.12
N ARG A 656 -11.23 -6.62 -7.02
CA ARG A 656 -11.19 -8.05 -6.72
C ARG A 656 -9.82 -8.66 -6.88
N TYR A 657 -8.90 -7.99 -7.57
CA TYR A 657 -7.49 -8.35 -7.65
C TYR A 657 -6.63 -7.18 -7.18
N GLN A 658 -6.08 -7.31 -5.98
CA GLN A 658 -5.35 -6.25 -5.29
C GLN A 658 -3.91 -6.71 -4.99
N ARG A 659 -2.95 -5.79 -5.09
CA ARG A 659 -1.53 -6.09 -4.89
C ARG A 659 -0.91 -5.04 -3.97
N ASP A 660 -0.08 -5.53 -3.03
CA ASP A 660 0.79 -4.71 -2.16
C ASP A 660 2.20 -5.28 -2.29
N VAL A 661 2.95 -4.80 -3.32
CA VAL A 661 4.25 -5.36 -3.71
C VAL A 661 5.34 -4.28 -3.65
N TYR A 662 6.54 -4.66 -3.17
CA TYR A 662 7.64 -3.77 -2.86
C TYR A 662 9.00 -4.35 -3.24
#